data_d8a995cb86cefe1cd229eef3f8e01f2f
#
_entry.id   d8a995cb86cefe1cd229eef3f8e01f2f
#
_cell.length_a   1.000
_cell.length_b   1.000
_cell.length_c   1.000
_cell.angle_alpha   90.00
_cell.angle_beta   90.00
_cell.angle_gamma   90.00
#
_symmetry.space_group_name_H-M   'P 1'
#
loop_
_entity.id
_entity.type
_entity.pdbx_description
1 polymer ?
#
loop_
_entity_poly.entity_id
_entity_poly.type
_entity_poly.pdbx_seq_one_letter_code
_entity_poly.pdbx_strand_id
1 'polypeptide(L)'
;MRVGISWRHHSLREIEPPQVFEVVTPRTNTAALSSAENLFASIALDEPCSFEIAADHAQRQFLIRASGAHMRQQLLSQTAAAYPQADLRALSADHDPARLRLGEQLLACTLQLRAPAYLPLRTFSDVDVDGERAAQADPLLGILSNLGDLPAGWRGLSQLVVQAAPDDWCRGYQRRAVQHPLEHERVQRPIAAGLPMLAFFALLLGLVAVGLQAYVWFRNEQWPPLVGLVTCTALALLVAVLGIHRLFQPAVYDMELVREKVTRVAYRAEVRLIVFAPAQASPLAIKAQLDRLATAYRRYNLAAANGLVPRPLNIAPDRPPVAAPVGSRKHLPILTTLELAGLWHLPHAAADVALLERTTARRWLPLPAVVAEGCRVGVSHHQGHAVPVSLPPDVLRRHMLLVAKTRRGKSTLMQRLALFAMQAEPRRAVLLVDPHRDLAEATVCQVPTERRPDVVFLDVADRARPFGLNLLDTCLGWDRDRAVANALAVFQREWGDRYWGPRMEDAFRFALLSLFEANLSLCAADPTGGRAAQYTLLEVPTILSEPGFRRHVLSSVTDPSVRAWWSDYFEPLDRRFQLELINPVLTKIHRFDGNTASRHIVGQPASTIDPGAWLRDGSVVIVNTARGVVGDNAAALIGSTLLNLVTLGVAEQARLESAARRPITIFVDEFHTIPGADYEAILAELSKYGANLVLATQSLSRLLALGRDDGRGLRATVFANLDALVAFNCSAEDAEYLVPELGGALDAQDLVELGEHQCYVRLSSGGRRLPTFSVNLDPPQSGEPGLGERLKEASAQRFGRAAELVEADRRSAVARVLGARALKPAEPPKRNEHRPRKKRRTEAVASNA
;
A
#
# COMPACT_ATOMS: atom_id res chain seq x y z
N MET A 1 -2.19 -24.39 54.51
CA MET A 1 -1.58 -25.20 53.47
C MET A 1 -1.21 -24.31 52.32
N ARG A 2 0.02 -23.85 52.21
CA ARG A 2 0.55 -23.12 51.05
C ARG A 2 1.34 -24.10 50.21
N VAL A 3 0.83 -24.48 49.05
CA VAL A 3 1.55 -25.27 48.05
C VAL A 3 2.48 -24.33 47.31
N GLY A 4 3.75 -24.30 47.67
CA GLY A 4 4.79 -23.66 46.91
C GLY A 4 5.21 -24.55 45.75
N ILE A 5 4.81 -24.18 44.53
CA ILE A 5 5.32 -24.81 43.33
C ILE A 5 6.65 -24.14 42.98
N SER A 6 7.76 -24.81 43.33
CA SER A 6 9.11 -24.42 42.91
C SER A 6 9.40 -25.02 41.52
N TRP A 7 9.31 -24.17 40.50
CA TRP A 7 9.80 -24.52 39.15
C TRP A 7 11.30 -24.25 39.07
N ARG A 8 12.14 -25.22 39.44
CA ARG A 8 13.55 -25.24 39.04
C ARG A 8 13.72 -26.22 37.90
N HIS A 9 13.52 -25.76 36.69
CA HIS A 9 14.07 -26.42 35.50
C HIS A 9 15.21 -25.53 34.94
N HIS A 10 16.44 -25.83 35.35
CA HIS A 10 17.63 -25.49 34.59
C HIS A 10 17.82 -26.54 33.50
N SER A 11 17.02 -26.48 32.45
CA SER A 11 17.40 -27.02 31.16
C SER A 11 18.41 -26.07 30.53
N LEU A 12 19.51 -26.58 30.00
CA LEU A 12 20.39 -25.89 29.08
C LEU A 12 19.54 -25.51 27.85
N ARG A 13 18.89 -24.34 27.90
CA ARG A 13 18.25 -23.77 26.71
C ARG A 13 19.39 -23.37 25.79
N GLU A 14 19.46 -23.96 24.61
CA GLU A 14 20.19 -23.36 23.47
C GLU A 14 19.70 -21.90 23.38
N ILE A 15 20.62 -20.97 23.62
CA ILE A 15 20.29 -19.55 23.53
C ILE A 15 20.14 -19.27 22.03
N GLU A 16 18.90 -19.17 21.55
CA GLU A 16 18.62 -18.72 20.19
C GLU A 16 19.31 -17.37 19.97
N PRO A 17 19.90 -17.13 18.80
CA PRO A 17 20.50 -15.84 18.49
C PRO A 17 19.44 -14.73 18.60
N PRO A 18 19.80 -13.57 19.17
CA PRO A 18 18.86 -12.47 19.31
C PRO A 18 18.38 -11.98 17.95
N GLN A 19 17.08 -11.84 17.82
CA GLN A 19 16.45 -11.25 16.64
C GLN A 19 16.15 -9.77 16.86
N VAL A 20 16.34 -8.98 15.83
CA VAL A 20 16.14 -7.52 15.82
C VAL A 20 14.94 -7.16 14.98
N PHE A 21 14.12 -6.26 15.50
CA PHE A 21 12.99 -5.70 14.79
C PHE A 21 13.12 -4.18 14.72
N GLU A 22 12.99 -3.65 13.53
CA GLU A 22 12.83 -2.21 13.33
C GLU A 22 11.39 -1.80 13.64
N VAL A 23 11.25 -0.70 14.36
CA VAL A 23 9.97 -0.09 14.68
C VAL A 23 9.86 1.20 13.88
N VAL A 24 9.20 1.14 12.74
CA VAL A 24 9.00 2.31 11.89
C VAL A 24 8.00 3.25 12.55
N THR A 25 8.41 4.50 12.76
CA THR A 25 7.64 5.49 13.52
C THR A 25 6.37 5.90 12.78
N PRO A 26 5.18 5.86 13.41
CA PRO A 26 3.96 6.33 12.79
C PRO A 26 3.96 7.85 12.61
N ARG A 27 3.42 8.32 11.48
CA ARG A 27 3.26 9.76 11.21
C ARG A 27 2.31 10.47 12.18
N THR A 28 1.45 9.72 12.87
CA THR A 28 0.39 10.23 13.75
C THR A 28 0.62 9.97 15.23
N ASN A 29 1.87 9.74 15.62
CA ASN A 29 2.18 9.52 17.04
C ASN A 29 1.99 10.80 17.85
N THR A 30 0.84 10.93 18.55
CA THR A 30 0.51 12.10 19.40
C THR A 30 0.73 11.85 20.88
N ALA A 31 0.90 10.61 21.32
CA ALA A 31 1.06 10.19 22.69
C ALA A 31 2.40 9.47 22.90
N ALA A 32 3.50 10.14 22.56
CA ALA A 32 4.81 9.53 22.44
C ALA A 32 5.31 8.92 23.77
N LEU A 33 5.25 9.67 24.87
CA LEU A 33 5.77 9.25 26.18
C LEU A 33 4.81 8.31 26.90
N SER A 34 3.51 8.59 26.92
CA SER A 34 2.53 7.72 27.57
C SER A 34 2.40 6.37 26.88
N SER A 35 2.52 6.32 25.55
CA SER A 35 2.56 5.06 24.80
C SER A 35 3.78 4.20 25.19
N ALA A 36 4.95 4.83 25.33
CA ALA A 36 6.15 4.13 25.77
C ALA A 36 6.05 3.70 27.24
N GLU A 37 5.50 4.54 28.14
CA GLU A 37 5.28 4.16 29.53
C GLU A 37 4.36 2.94 29.64
N ASN A 38 3.25 2.92 28.88
CA ASN A 38 2.33 1.80 28.81
C ASN A 38 3.02 0.54 28.26
N LEU A 39 3.88 0.67 27.24
CA LEU A 39 4.69 -0.42 26.73
C LEU A 39 5.54 -1.03 27.85
N PHE A 40 6.35 -0.20 28.54
CA PHE A 40 7.21 -0.68 29.63
C PHE A 40 6.42 -1.23 30.83
N ALA A 41 5.23 -0.70 31.10
CA ALA A 41 4.37 -1.20 32.18
C ALA A 41 3.75 -2.58 31.88
N SER A 42 3.60 -2.94 30.61
CA SER A 42 2.92 -4.17 30.18
C SER A 42 3.87 -5.34 29.88
N ILE A 43 5.19 -5.12 29.92
CA ILE A 43 6.18 -6.16 29.59
C ILE A 43 6.53 -6.97 30.86
N ALA A 44 6.36 -8.30 30.81
CA ALA A 44 6.88 -9.22 31.81
C ALA A 44 8.23 -9.76 31.30
N LEU A 45 9.32 -9.33 31.94
CA LEU A 45 10.68 -9.66 31.50
C LEU A 45 11.18 -10.95 32.12
N ASP A 46 11.06 -12.06 31.41
CA ASP A 46 11.68 -13.35 31.79
C ASP A 46 13.17 -13.39 31.39
N GLU A 47 13.53 -12.70 30.32
CA GLU A 47 14.88 -12.59 29.76
C GLU A 47 15.24 -11.12 29.50
N PRO A 48 16.54 -10.77 29.44
CA PRO A 48 16.95 -9.41 29.06
C PRO A 48 16.54 -9.10 27.61
N CYS A 49 16.05 -7.89 27.39
CA CYS A 49 15.79 -7.33 26.06
C CYS A 49 16.44 -5.94 25.92
N SER A 50 16.51 -5.43 24.71
CA SER A 50 16.98 -4.06 24.51
C SER A 50 16.09 -3.26 23.56
N PHE A 51 16.00 -1.98 23.86
CA PHE A 51 15.38 -0.94 23.04
C PHE A 51 16.49 -0.04 22.53
N GLU A 52 16.61 0.09 21.23
CA GLU A 52 17.79 0.67 20.60
C GLU A 52 17.45 1.84 19.69
N ILE A 53 18.37 2.78 19.56
CA ILE A 53 18.33 3.83 18.53
C ILE A 53 19.65 3.73 17.79
N ALA A 54 19.57 3.35 16.52
CA ALA A 54 20.72 3.27 15.62
C ALA A 54 20.70 4.42 14.62
N ALA A 55 21.85 4.90 14.24
CA ALA A 55 21.99 5.90 13.19
C ALA A 55 23.31 5.74 12.43
N ASP A 56 23.25 6.07 11.15
CA ASP A 56 24.40 6.35 10.30
C ASP A 56 24.18 7.66 9.53
N HIS A 57 25.00 7.92 8.53
CA HIS A 57 24.88 9.13 7.70
C HIS A 57 23.63 9.15 6.79
N ALA A 58 22.95 8.00 6.59
CA ALA A 58 21.85 7.84 5.66
C ALA A 58 20.49 7.64 6.36
N GLN A 59 20.47 7.08 7.58
CA GLN A 59 19.23 6.70 8.25
C GLN A 59 19.33 6.71 9.77
N ARG A 60 18.17 6.83 10.42
CA ARG A 60 17.97 6.66 11.86
C ARG A 60 16.86 5.65 12.07
N GLN A 61 17.07 4.69 12.97
CA GLN A 61 16.18 3.56 13.19
C GLN A 61 15.91 3.35 14.67
N PHE A 62 14.67 3.03 15.01
CA PHE A 62 14.28 2.53 16.32
C PHE A 62 14.19 1.01 16.27
N LEU A 63 14.83 0.33 17.20
CA LEU A 63 14.95 -1.12 17.18
C LEU A 63 14.56 -1.73 18.52
N ILE A 64 14.02 -2.94 18.44
CA ILE A 64 13.76 -3.79 19.61
C ILE A 64 14.47 -5.13 19.38
N ARG A 65 15.15 -5.63 20.41
CA ARG A 65 15.91 -6.88 20.33
C ARG A 65 15.59 -7.81 21.48
N ALA A 66 15.32 -9.09 21.16
CA ALA A 66 15.08 -10.14 22.14
C ALA A 66 15.60 -11.49 21.66
N SER A 67 16.00 -12.36 22.58
CA SER A 67 16.57 -13.67 22.26
C SER A 67 15.54 -14.79 22.23
N GLY A 68 14.70 -14.92 23.24
CA GLY A 68 13.71 -16.02 23.32
C GLY A 68 12.48 -15.80 22.45
N ALA A 69 11.92 -16.85 21.84
CA ALA A 69 10.72 -16.78 21.01
C ALA A 69 9.51 -16.20 21.77
N HIS A 70 9.30 -16.61 23.03
CA HIS A 70 8.24 -16.10 23.88
C HIS A 70 8.39 -14.58 24.14
N MET A 71 9.61 -14.15 24.49
CA MET A 71 9.90 -12.73 24.72
C MET A 71 9.72 -11.91 23.46
N ARG A 72 10.15 -12.41 22.30
CA ARG A 72 9.93 -11.76 21.00
C ARG A 72 8.46 -11.52 20.73
N GLN A 73 7.64 -12.57 20.85
CA GLN A 73 6.20 -12.48 20.61
C GLN A 73 5.53 -11.47 21.56
N GLN A 74 5.90 -11.50 22.85
CA GLN A 74 5.38 -10.58 23.84
C GLN A 74 5.76 -9.13 23.51
N LEU A 75 7.04 -8.85 23.20
CA LEU A 75 7.51 -7.51 22.87
C LEU A 75 6.84 -6.97 21.60
N LEU A 76 6.71 -7.78 20.56
CA LEU A 76 6.01 -7.39 19.34
C LEU A 76 4.54 -7.06 19.61
N SER A 77 3.85 -7.93 20.36
CA SER A 77 2.44 -7.72 20.71
C SER A 77 2.24 -6.46 21.56
N GLN A 78 3.07 -6.23 22.58
CA GLN A 78 2.96 -5.07 23.45
C GLN A 78 3.38 -3.76 22.74
N THR A 79 4.39 -3.83 21.87
CA THR A 79 4.78 -2.68 21.04
C THR A 79 3.66 -2.30 20.07
N ALA A 80 3.04 -3.29 19.44
CA ALA A 80 1.90 -3.05 18.54
C ALA A 80 0.66 -2.53 19.28
N ALA A 81 0.44 -2.94 20.53
CA ALA A 81 -0.63 -2.41 21.38
C ALA A 81 -0.35 -0.96 21.80
N ALA A 82 0.88 -0.63 22.15
CA ALA A 82 1.29 0.72 22.54
C ALA A 82 1.36 1.69 21.33
N TYR A 83 1.78 1.20 20.17
CA TYR A 83 1.90 1.95 18.91
C TYR A 83 1.17 1.24 17.77
N PRO A 84 -0.16 1.28 17.71
CA PRO A 84 -0.96 0.49 16.76
C PRO A 84 -0.70 0.82 15.28
N GLN A 85 -0.14 2.00 15.00
CA GLN A 85 0.16 2.47 13.65
C GLN A 85 1.65 2.33 13.26
N ALA A 86 2.49 1.78 14.17
CA ALA A 86 3.88 1.47 13.87
C ALA A 86 3.98 0.21 13.00
N ASP A 87 4.94 0.18 12.09
CA ASP A 87 5.28 -1.00 11.32
C ASP A 87 6.47 -1.71 11.96
N LEU A 88 6.34 -3.04 12.19
CA LEU A 88 7.35 -3.86 12.84
C LEU A 88 8.01 -4.76 11.79
N ARG A 89 9.26 -4.48 11.44
CA ARG A 89 10.01 -5.20 10.41
C ARG A 89 11.12 -6.02 11.02
N ALA A 90 11.15 -7.31 10.76
CA ALA A 90 12.28 -8.15 11.16
C ALA A 90 13.51 -7.81 10.30
N LEU A 91 14.64 -7.51 10.95
CA LEU A 91 15.91 -7.29 10.26
C LEU A 91 16.67 -8.61 10.10
N SER A 92 17.30 -8.78 8.94
CA SER A 92 18.23 -9.89 8.74
C SER A 92 19.53 -9.65 9.52
N ALA A 93 20.24 -10.73 9.85
CA ALA A 93 21.50 -10.65 10.60
C ALA A 93 22.57 -9.77 9.92
N ASP A 94 22.54 -9.65 8.60
CA ASP A 94 23.50 -8.83 7.84
C ASP A 94 23.18 -7.32 7.92
N HIS A 95 21.93 -6.97 8.22
CA HIS A 95 21.48 -5.59 8.38
C HIS A 95 21.41 -5.14 9.85
N ASP A 96 21.86 -6.00 10.80
CA ASP A 96 21.89 -5.64 12.21
C ASP A 96 22.88 -4.49 12.48
N PRO A 97 22.42 -3.30 12.95
CA PRO A 97 23.29 -2.16 13.23
C PRO A 97 24.27 -2.38 14.38
N ALA A 98 24.01 -3.34 15.26
CA ALA A 98 24.90 -3.65 16.37
C ALA A 98 26.08 -4.57 15.98
N ARG A 99 26.06 -5.14 14.79
CA ARG A 99 27.12 -6.03 14.30
C ARG A 99 28.34 -5.22 13.84
N LEU A 100 29.53 -5.59 14.33
CA LEU A 100 30.79 -5.03 13.84
C LEU A 100 31.05 -5.55 12.41
N ARG A 101 31.29 -4.63 11.49
CA ARG A 101 31.58 -4.97 10.08
C ARG A 101 33.08 -5.11 9.86
N LEU A 102 33.47 -5.83 8.79
CA LEU A 102 34.87 -5.94 8.39
C LEU A 102 35.47 -4.55 8.13
N GLY A 103 36.63 -4.27 8.75
CA GLY A 103 37.27 -2.96 8.62
C GLY A 103 36.76 -1.86 9.53
N GLU A 104 35.91 -2.19 10.49
CA GLU A 104 35.46 -1.27 11.55
C GLU A 104 36.13 -1.58 12.88
N GLN A 105 36.19 -0.57 13.72
CA GLN A 105 36.52 -0.65 15.13
C GLN A 105 35.41 0.01 15.95
N LEU A 106 35.28 -0.36 17.22
CA LEU A 106 34.26 0.20 18.09
C LEU A 106 34.82 0.73 19.39
N LEU A 107 34.16 1.73 19.95
CA LEU A 107 34.35 2.19 21.31
C LEU A 107 32.97 2.33 21.99
N ALA A 108 32.90 1.92 23.26
CA ALA A 108 31.66 1.92 24.00
C ALA A 108 31.78 2.49 25.41
N CYS A 109 30.70 3.05 25.90
CA CYS A 109 30.54 3.40 27.31
C CYS A 109 29.15 3.00 27.82
N THR A 110 29.05 2.82 29.12
CA THR A 110 27.75 2.66 29.82
C THR A 110 27.46 3.89 30.64
N LEU A 111 26.20 4.29 30.69
CA LEU A 111 25.74 5.39 31.51
C LEU A 111 25.24 4.85 32.86
N GLN A 112 25.93 5.21 33.95
CA GLN A 112 25.60 4.79 35.30
C GLN A 112 24.94 5.92 36.07
N LEU A 113 24.07 5.57 37.02
CA LEU A 113 23.49 6.54 37.96
C LEU A 113 24.59 7.15 38.83
N ARG A 114 24.57 8.51 38.97
CA ARG A 114 25.50 9.27 39.81
C ARG A 114 25.21 9.08 41.29
N ALA A 115 23.95 8.88 41.66
CA ALA A 115 23.43 8.79 43.01
C ALA A 115 22.65 7.49 43.22
N PRO A 116 22.26 7.14 44.44
CA PRO A 116 21.52 5.93 44.74
C PRO A 116 20.22 5.77 43.91
N ALA A 117 19.84 4.51 43.65
CA ALA A 117 18.74 4.17 42.75
C ALA A 117 17.35 4.69 43.18
N TYR A 118 17.14 5.06 44.45
CA TYR A 118 15.87 5.62 44.90
C TYR A 118 15.67 7.09 44.49
N LEU A 119 16.71 7.78 44.03
CA LEU A 119 16.61 9.14 43.49
C LEU A 119 16.31 9.07 42.01
N PRO A 120 15.28 9.80 41.51
CA PRO A 120 14.89 9.74 40.13
C PRO A 120 15.83 10.52 39.19
N LEU A 121 15.82 10.11 37.93
CA LEU A 121 16.23 10.95 36.82
C LEU A 121 15.14 11.99 36.53
N ARG A 122 15.45 12.99 35.72
CA ARG A 122 14.44 13.89 35.17
C ARG A 122 13.48 13.12 34.31
N THR A 123 12.19 13.21 34.59
CA THR A 123 11.08 12.65 33.81
C THR A 123 10.42 13.71 32.94
N PHE A 124 9.68 13.29 31.98
CA PHE A 124 8.95 14.13 31.01
C PHE A 124 7.53 13.57 30.88
N SER A 125 6.58 14.43 30.51
CA SER A 125 5.19 14.07 30.28
C SER A 125 4.78 14.46 28.86
N ASP A 126 3.68 13.88 28.33
CA ASP A 126 3.13 14.27 27.02
C ASP A 126 2.68 15.74 27.01
N VAL A 127 2.29 16.30 28.15
CA VAL A 127 1.97 17.74 28.27
C VAL A 127 3.19 18.63 28.01
N ASP A 128 4.38 18.15 28.34
CA ASP A 128 5.65 18.83 28.02
C ASP A 128 6.03 18.69 26.55
N VAL A 129 5.36 17.78 25.83
CA VAL A 129 5.67 17.37 24.46
C VAL A 129 4.51 17.65 23.50
N ASP A 130 3.39 18.27 23.92
CA ASP A 130 2.22 18.51 23.09
C ASP A 130 2.23 19.87 22.35
N GLY A 131 1.80 19.89 21.08
CA GLY A 131 1.70 21.08 20.21
C GLY A 131 3.00 21.44 19.46
N GLU A 132 2.98 22.53 18.70
CA GLU A 132 4.13 22.99 17.89
C GLU A 132 5.37 23.33 18.71
N ARG A 133 5.21 23.74 19.98
CA ARG A 133 6.32 23.94 20.93
C ARG A 133 6.87 22.61 21.46
N ALA A 134 6.11 21.56 21.44
CA ALA A 134 6.47 20.22 21.88
C ALA A 134 7.48 19.54 20.95
N ALA A 135 7.43 19.83 19.68
CA ALA A 135 8.42 19.32 18.73
C ALA A 135 9.86 19.70 19.13
N GLN A 136 10.02 20.84 19.85
CA GLN A 136 11.33 21.31 20.38
C GLN A 136 11.63 20.77 21.79
N ALA A 137 10.63 20.25 22.50
CA ALA A 137 10.74 19.81 23.90
C ALA A 137 11.04 18.32 24.07
N ASP A 138 10.82 17.48 23.03
CA ASP A 138 11.06 16.04 23.05
C ASP A 138 12.49 15.71 23.53
N PRO A 139 12.63 14.91 24.62
CA PRO A 139 13.95 14.61 25.19
C PRO A 139 14.86 13.82 24.23
N LEU A 140 14.32 13.08 23.29
CA LEU A 140 15.10 12.29 22.34
C LEU A 140 15.72 13.13 21.22
N LEU A 141 15.21 14.33 20.91
CA LEU A 141 15.74 15.14 19.80
C LEU A 141 17.23 15.41 19.92
N GLY A 142 17.70 15.66 21.16
CA GLY A 142 19.13 15.85 21.40
C GLY A 142 19.97 14.61 21.13
N ILE A 143 19.43 13.42 21.41
CA ILE A 143 20.07 12.13 21.13
C ILE A 143 20.07 11.88 19.62
N LEU A 144 18.92 12.05 18.97
CA LEU A 144 18.74 11.85 17.54
C LEU A 144 19.58 12.82 16.71
N SER A 145 19.72 14.07 17.15
CA SER A 145 20.60 15.06 16.49
C SER A 145 22.07 14.63 16.59
N ASN A 146 22.55 14.31 17.79
CA ASN A 146 23.95 13.87 17.96
C ASN A 146 24.29 12.55 17.25
N LEU A 147 23.31 11.64 17.13
CA LEU A 147 23.45 10.43 16.34
C LEU A 147 23.44 10.72 14.83
N GLY A 148 22.82 11.81 14.38
CA GLY A 148 22.79 12.21 12.98
C GLY A 148 24.04 12.97 12.50
N ASP A 149 24.81 13.52 13.43
CA ASP A 149 26.03 14.29 13.12
C ASP A 149 27.29 13.39 13.00
N LEU A 150 27.10 12.11 12.73
CA LEU A 150 28.20 11.16 12.55
C LEU A 150 28.88 11.38 11.19
N PRO A 151 30.21 11.33 11.12
CA PRO A 151 30.94 11.38 9.86
C PRO A 151 30.56 10.24 8.90
N ALA A 152 30.74 10.43 7.59
CA ALA A 152 30.49 9.40 6.61
C ALA A 152 31.28 8.11 6.92
N GLY A 153 30.60 6.96 6.86
CA GLY A 153 31.16 5.66 7.20
C GLY A 153 31.25 5.35 8.72
N TRP A 154 30.70 6.24 9.56
CA TRP A 154 30.57 5.98 11.00
C TRP A 154 29.13 5.60 11.32
N ARG A 155 28.94 4.81 12.41
CA ARG A 155 27.65 4.40 12.91
C ARG A 155 27.59 4.57 14.42
N GLY A 156 26.43 4.95 14.92
CA GLY A 156 26.16 5.12 16.35
C GLY A 156 24.99 4.24 16.80
N LEU A 157 25.11 3.69 17.99
CA LEU A 157 24.05 2.91 18.62
C LEU A 157 23.87 3.34 20.08
N SER A 158 22.66 3.74 20.43
CA SER A 158 22.22 3.87 21.80
C SER A 158 21.34 2.69 22.17
N GLN A 159 21.77 1.89 23.12
CA GLN A 159 21.10 0.65 23.52
C GLN A 159 20.65 0.75 24.98
N LEU A 160 19.34 0.69 25.21
CA LEU A 160 18.71 0.60 26.52
C LEU A 160 18.43 -0.90 26.81
N VAL A 161 19.30 -1.53 27.57
CA VAL A 161 19.12 -2.93 28.01
C VAL A 161 18.25 -2.95 29.24
N VAL A 162 17.18 -3.76 29.23
CA VAL A 162 16.19 -3.84 30.30
C VAL A 162 16.07 -5.27 30.79
N GLN A 163 15.99 -5.44 32.12
CA GLN A 163 15.87 -6.73 32.81
C GLN A 163 14.89 -6.59 33.97
N ALA A 164 14.30 -7.71 34.40
CA ALA A 164 13.45 -7.72 35.59
C ALA A 164 14.18 -7.19 36.82
N ALA A 165 13.54 -6.29 37.56
CA ALA A 165 13.98 -5.90 38.89
C ALA A 165 13.48 -6.90 39.95
N PRO A 166 14.15 -7.05 41.09
CA PRO A 166 13.58 -7.81 42.21
C PRO A 166 12.28 -7.18 42.69
N ASP A 167 11.27 -7.99 43.03
CA ASP A 167 9.95 -7.48 43.49
C ASP A 167 10.04 -6.64 44.75
N ASP A 168 11.12 -6.81 45.51
CA ASP A 168 11.35 -6.11 46.76
C ASP A 168 12.34 -4.96 46.68
N TRP A 169 12.70 -4.51 45.43
CA TRP A 169 13.69 -3.47 45.23
C TRP A 169 13.38 -2.16 45.98
N CYS A 170 12.09 -1.85 46.15
CA CYS A 170 11.64 -0.61 46.78
C CYS A 170 11.51 -0.72 48.33
N ARG A 171 11.45 -1.94 48.89
CA ARG A 171 11.20 -2.15 50.35
C ARG A 171 12.17 -1.42 51.23
N GLY A 172 13.46 -1.39 50.90
CA GLY A 172 14.48 -0.66 51.63
C GLY A 172 14.37 0.86 51.52
N TYR A 173 13.62 1.38 50.51
CA TYR A 173 13.51 2.80 50.23
C TYR A 173 12.15 3.39 50.62
N GLN A 174 11.13 2.58 50.88
CA GLN A 174 9.77 3.03 51.23
C GLN A 174 9.77 3.98 52.44
N ARG A 175 10.61 3.71 53.45
CA ARG A 175 10.73 4.57 54.60
C ARG A 175 11.25 5.96 54.24
N ARG A 176 12.12 6.08 53.24
CA ARG A 176 12.67 7.36 52.76
C ARG A 176 11.64 8.19 51.99
N ALA A 177 10.59 7.57 51.47
CA ALA A 177 9.48 8.25 50.80
C ALA A 177 8.45 8.86 51.77
N VAL A 178 8.48 8.45 53.06
CA VAL A 178 7.47 8.87 54.06
C VAL A 178 8.09 9.67 55.22
N GLN A 179 9.35 9.38 55.55
CA GLN A 179 10.03 10.02 56.69
C GLN A 179 10.94 11.13 56.19
N HIS A 180 10.86 12.33 56.89
CA HIS A 180 11.73 13.46 56.60
C HIS A 180 13.21 13.03 56.73
N PRO A 181 14.12 13.45 55.84
CA PRO A 181 15.53 13.07 55.88
C PRO A 181 16.21 13.24 57.20
N LEU A 182 15.91 14.33 57.91
CA LEU A 182 16.46 14.62 59.25
C LEU A 182 15.88 13.72 60.38
N GLU A 183 14.66 13.22 60.23
CA GLU A 183 14.06 12.28 61.20
C GLU A 183 14.60 10.87 60.97
N HIS A 184 14.87 10.48 59.73
CA HIS A 184 15.46 9.19 59.42
C HIS A 184 16.84 9.00 60.08
N GLU A 185 17.63 10.03 60.10
CA GLU A 185 18.91 10.01 60.86
C GLU A 185 18.71 9.87 62.36
N ARG A 186 17.69 10.55 62.95
CA ARG A 186 17.38 10.44 64.38
C ARG A 186 16.96 9.02 64.78
N VAL A 187 16.24 8.28 63.92
CA VAL A 187 15.77 6.91 64.21
C VAL A 187 16.88 5.88 64.05
N GLN A 188 17.86 6.11 63.19
CA GLN A 188 19.00 5.19 63.02
C GLN A 188 20.12 5.39 64.06
N ARG A 189 20.12 6.49 64.81
CA ARG A 189 21.12 6.83 65.80
C ARG A 189 21.25 5.82 66.95
N PRO A 190 20.22 5.08 67.44
CA PRO A 190 20.40 4.23 68.62
C PRO A 190 21.29 3.00 68.38
N ILE A 191 21.42 2.51 67.17
CA ILE A 191 22.30 1.38 66.86
C ILE A 191 23.74 1.83 66.55
N ALA A 192 23.89 3.04 66.02
CA ALA A 192 25.21 3.62 65.77
C ALA A 192 25.83 4.35 66.97
N ALA A 193 25.07 4.56 68.01
CA ALA A 193 25.57 5.29 69.21
C ALA A 193 26.63 4.51 69.98
N GLY A 194 26.65 3.20 69.88
CA GLY A 194 27.71 2.36 70.49
C GLY A 194 29.02 2.33 69.71
N LEU A 195 28.95 2.44 68.39
CA LEU A 195 30.15 2.40 67.52
C LEU A 195 31.07 3.63 67.68
N PRO A 196 30.57 4.86 67.71
CA PRO A 196 31.43 6.03 67.93
C PRO A 196 32.02 6.05 69.33
N MET A 197 31.34 5.52 70.33
CA MET A 197 31.85 5.44 71.66
C MET A 197 32.99 4.38 71.75
N LEU A 198 32.87 3.24 71.19
CA LEU A 198 33.96 2.26 71.07
C LEU A 198 35.13 2.79 70.26
N ALA A 199 34.86 3.45 69.16
CA ALA A 199 35.87 4.11 68.30
C ALA A 199 36.55 5.27 69.04
N PHE A 200 35.79 6.01 69.79
CA PHE A 200 36.34 7.06 70.63
C PHE A 200 37.27 6.53 71.72
N PHE A 201 36.90 5.45 72.41
CA PHE A 201 37.76 4.77 73.39
C PHE A 201 39.01 4.18 72.81
N ALA A 202 38.86 3.53 71.58
CA ALA A 202 39.99 3.00 70.83
C ALA A 202 40.95 4.12 70.36
N LEU A 203 40.38 5.26 69.93
CA LEU A 203 41.17 6.43 69.54
C LEU A 203 41.88 7.03 70.74
N LEU A 204 41.22 7.17 71.89
CA LEU A 204 41.78 7.68 73.10
C LEU A 204 42.92 6.79 73.62
N LEU A 205 42.74 5.45 73.67
CA LEU A 205 43.77 4.50 74.02
C LEU A 205 44.97 4.59 73.05
N GLY A 206 44.70 4.69 71.72
CA GLY A 206 45.71 4.90 70.71
C GLY A 206 46.51 6.20 70.92
N LEU A 207 45.84 7.32 71.23
CA LEU A 207 46.47 8.61 71.49
C LEU A 207 47.34 8.56 72.81
N VAL A 208 46.87 7.83 73.82
CA VAL A 208 47.64 7.61 75.03
C VAL A 208 48.91 6.78 74.77
N ALA A 209 48.80 5.71 73.99
CA ALA A 209 49.94 4.91 73.59
C ALA A 209 50.96 5.70 72.72
N VAL A 210 50.46 6.48 71.81
CA VAL A 210 51.27 7.41 70.96
C VAL A 210 51.93 8.47 71.85
N GLY A 211 51.22 9.06 72.78
CA GLY A 211 51.74 10.04 73.76
C GLY A 211 52.82 9.47 74.67
N LEU A 212 52.65 8.25 75.19
CA LEU A 212 53.66 7.52 75.92
C LEU A 212 54.92 7.24 75.13
N GLN A 213 54.74 6.82 73.90
CA GLN A 213 55.88 6.55 73.04
C GLN A 213 56.60 7.83 72.59
N ALA A 214 55.90 8.87 72.35
CA ALA A 214 56.46 10.24 72.10
C ALA A 214 57.24 10.75 73.27
N TYR A 215 56.74 10.56 74.54
CA TYR A 215 57.41 10.93 75.75
C TYR A 215 58.73 10.12 75.93
N VAL A 216 58.74 8.85 75.65
CA VAL A 216 59.96 8.02 75.72
C VAL A 216 61.03 8.52 74.72
N TRP A 217 60.61 8.81 73.44
CA TRP A 217 61.56 9.30 72.48
C TRP A 217 62.02 10.76 72.75
N PHE A 218 61.19 11.61 73.29
CA PHE A 218 61.54 12.93 73.75
C PHE A 218 62.58 12.90 74.85
N ARG A 219 62.38 11.99 75.85
CA ARG A 219 63.27 11.83 77.00
C ARG A 219 64.66 11.24 76.61
N ASN A 220 64.69 10.46 75.52
CA ASN A 220 65.90 9.81 74.99
C ASN A 220 66.56 10.66 73.84
N GLU A 221 66.16 11.87 73.63
CA GLU A 221 66.62 12.84 72.62
C GLU A 221 66.54 12.28 71.16
N GLN A 222 65.64 11.38 70.91
CA GLN A 222 65.40 10.80 69.58
C GLN A 222 64.46 11.65 68.74
N TRP A 223 64.94 12.72 68.19
CA TRP A 223 64.15 13.70 67.45
C TRP A 223 63.57 13.18 66.09
N PRO A 224 64.32 12.48 65.23
CA PRO A 224 63.80 12.04 63.96
C PRO A 224 62.54 11.09 64.06
N PRO A 225 62.55 10.04 64.88
CA PRO A 225 61.37 9.21 65.05
C PRO A 225 60.21 9.90 65.77
N LEU A 226 60.47 10.85 66.67
CA LEU A 226 59.43 11.67 67.27
C LEU A 226 58.70 12.53 66.29
N VAL A 227 59.38 13.24 65.41
CA VAL A 227 58.77 14.02 64.30
C VAL A 227 57.98 13.17 63.37
N GLY A 228 58.48 11.99 62.99
CA GLY A 228 57.81 11.06 62.17
C GLY A 228 56.49 10.52 62.79
N LEU A 229 56.50 10.20 64.10
CA LEU A 229 55.30 9.78 64.84
C LEU A 229 54.26 10.89 64.93
N VAL A 230 54.61 12.11 65.23
CA VAL A 230 53.67 13.23 65.29
C VAL A 230 53.04 13.56 63.96
N THR A 231 53.84 13.53 62.85
CA THR A 231 53.33 13.78 61.48
C THR A 231 52.44 12.66 61.00
N CYS A 232 52.75 11.38 61.20
CA CYS A 232 51.93 10.29 60.85
C CYS A 232 50.58 10.21 61.60
N THR A 233 50.59 10.49 62.89
CA THR A 233 49.37 10.58 63.74
C THR A 233 48.50 11.76 63.35
N ALA A 234 49.08 12.96 63.07
CA ALA A 234 48.33 14.11 62.58
C ALA A 234 47.67 13.84 61.23
N LEU A 235 48.36 13.19 60.27
CA LEU A 235 47.84 12.80 58.99
C LEU A 235 46.75 11.74 59.10
N ALA A 236 46.94 10.75 59.99
CA ALA A 236 45.94 9.70 60.23
C ALA A 236 44.65 10.31 60.84
N LEU A 237 44.79 11.22 61.80
CA LEU A 237 43.68 11.97 62.40
C LEU A 237 42.93 12.82 61.35
N LEU A 238 43.67 13.53 60.52
CA LEU A 238 43.08 14.31 59.40
C LEU A 238 42.29 13.44 58.46
N VAL A 239 42.84 12.29 58.04
CA VAL A 239 42.15 11.34 57.17
C VAL A 239 40.90 10.74 57.85
N ALA A 240 41.01 10.42 59.13
CA ALA A 240 39.89 9.95 59.93
C ALA A 240 38.76 10.99 60.09
N VAL A 241 39.10 12.24 60.37
CA VAL A 241 38.14 13.34 60.45
C VAL A 241 37.48 13.61 59.13
N LEU A 242 38.25 13.68 58.04
CA LEU A 242 37.70 13.86 56.69
C LEU A 242 36.82 12.65 56.27
N GLY A 243 37.21 11.43 56.65
CA GLY A 243 36.42 10.22 56.39
C GLY A 243 35.09 10.23 57.17
N ILE A 244 35.17 10.58 58.47
CA ILE A 244 33.98 10.70 59.32
C ILE A 244 33.07 11.85 58.80
N HIS A 245 33.62 13.01 58.44
CA HIS A 245 32.84 14.11 57.90
C HIS A 245 32.11 13.73 56.63
N ARG A 246 32.76 12.99 55.71
CA ARG A 246 32.11 12.45 54.49
C ARG A 246 31.04 11.38 54.79
N LEU A 247 31.24 10.52 55.74
CA LEU A 247 30.29 9.47 56.12
C LEU A 247 29.03 10.00 56.83
N PHE A 248 29.14 11.17 57.50
CA PHE A 248 28.04 11.75 58.29
C PHE A 248 27.41 13.00 57.64
N GLN A 249 27.67 13.29 56.36
CA GLN A 249 26.92 14.33 55.68
C GLN A 249 25.47 13.86 55.46
N PRO A 250 24.46 14.62 55.95
CA PRO A 250 23.07 14.25 55.76
C PRO A 250 22.72 14.28 54.25
N ALA A 251 22.18 13.21 53.74
CA ALA A 251 21.69 13.18 52.37
C ALA A 251 20.42 14.02 52.31
N VAL A 252 20.52 15.24 51.78
CA VAL A 252 19.35 16.07 51.47
C VAL A 252 18.74 15.56 50.18
N TYR A 253 17.46 15.10 50.22
CA TYR A 253 16.71 14.69 49.06
C TYR A 253 15.26 15.17 49.17
N ASP A 254 14.61 15.35 48.05
CA ASP A 254 13.20 15.66 47.92
C ASP A 254 12.38 14.37 48.13
N MET A 255 11.51 14.38 49.15
CA MET A 255 10.68 13.19 49.48
C MET A 255 9.62 12.91 48.45
N GLU A 256 9.09 13.93 47.77
CA GLU A 256 8.07 13.79 46.76
C GLU A 256 8.63 13.06 45.54
N LEU A 257 9.80 13.44 45.07
CA LEU A 257 10.51 12.77 43.98
C LEU A 257 10.85 11.30 44.31
N VAL A 258 11.25 11.02 45.57
CA VAL A 258 11.50 9.65 46.02
C VAL A 258 10.20 8.84 46.04
N ARG A 259 9.12 9.43 46.54
CA ARG A 259 7.80 8.82 46.62
C ARG A 259 7.29 8.44 45.25
N GLU A 260 7.37 9.35 44.30
CA GLU A 260 6.97 9.10 42.92
C GLU A 260 7.72 7.91 42.29
N LYS A 261 9.04 7.86 42.49
CA LYS A 261 9.86 6.76 41.98
C LYS A 261 9.54 5.42 42.61
N VAL A 262 9.39 5.35 43.94
CA VAL A 262 9.22 4.10 44.69
C VAL A 262 7.83 3.47 44.50
N THR A 263 6.83 4.24 44.04
CA THR A 263 5.47 3.77 43.80
C THR A 263 5.26 3.19 42.39
N ARG A 264 6.18 3.37 41.46
CA ARG A 264 6.07 2.93 40.08
C ARG A 264 6.72 1.55 39.85
N VAL A 265 6.25 0.84 38.83
CA VAL A 265 6.93 -0.36 38.30
C VAL A 265 8.33 0.05 37.83
N ALA A 266 9.32 -0.78 38.14
CA ALA A 266 10.70 -0.48 37.80
C ALA A 266 11.46 -1.72 37.29
N TYR A 267 12.49 -1.45 36.53
CA TYR A 267 13.34 -2.47 35.91
C TYR A 267 14.81 -2.18 36.23
N ARG A 268 15.64 -3.19 36.16
CA ARG A 268 17.08 -3.01 36.04
C ARG A 268 17.37 -2.61 34.60
N ALA A 269 17.94 -1.43 34.42
CA ALA A 269 18.19 -0.91 33.10
C ALA A 269 19.61 -0.33 32.98
N GLU A 270 20.20 -0.48 31.81
CA GLU A 270 21.52 0.03 31.49
C GLU A 270 21.47 0.69 30.10
N VAL A 271 21.91 1.91 30.01
CA VAL A 271 22.11 2.60 28.73
C VAL A 271 23.55 2.41 28.29
N ARG A 272 23.74 1.82 27.11
CA ARG A 272 25.03 1.63 26.44
C ARG A 272 25.10 2.50 25.20
N LEU A 273 26.20 3.20 25.03
CA LEU A 273 26.50 4.00 23.85
C LEU A 273 27.68 3.36 23.13
N ILE A 274 27.52 3.12 21.84
CA ILE A 274 28.51 2.44 21.01
C ILE A 274 28.71 3.28 19.74
N VAL A 275 29.96 3.53 19.41
CA VAL A 275 30.37 4.18 18.16
C VAL A 275 31.20 3.20 17.36
N PHE A 276 30.80 2.95 16.13
CA PHE A 276 31.53 2.17 15.15
C PHE A 276 32.19 3.14 14.17
N ALA A 277 33.45 2.93 13.88
CA ALA A 277 34.24 3.80 13.01
C ALA A 277 35.16 2.95 12.10
N PRO A 278 35.56 3.46 10.93
CA PRO A 278 36.57 2.79 10.11
C PRO A 278 37.86 2.51 10.90
N ALA A 279 38.54 1.41 10.59
CA ALA A 279 39.79 1.01 11.30
C ALA A 279 40.91 2.08 11.28
N GLN A 280 40.86 3.00 10.31
CA GLN A 280 41.81 4.09 10.18
C GLN A 280 41.49 5.29 11.10
N ALA A 281 40.31 5.32 11.71
CA ALA A 281 39.91 6.44 12.57
C ALA A 281 40.74 6.46 13.85
N SER A 282 41.20 7.66 14.27
CA SER A 282 41.97 7.78 15.50
C SER A 282 41.09 7.47 16.74
N PRO A 283 41.65 6.76 17.73
CA PRO A 283 40.93 6.49 18.98
C PRO A 283 40.42 7.76 19.69
N LEU A 284 41.13 8.85 19.54
CA LEU A 284 40.74 10.14 20.12
C LEU A 284 39.50 10.74 19.45
N ALA A 285 39.40 10.59 18.12
CA ALA A 285 38.22 11.03 17.37
C ALA A 285 36.98 10.19 17.75
N ILE A 286 37.14 8.86 17.89
CA ILE A 286 36.05 7.97 18.30
C ILE A 286 35.59 8.32 19.71
N LYS A 287 36.53 8.55 20.62
CA LYS A 287 36.22 8.98 21.99
C LYS A 287 35.50 10.33 22.01
N ALA A 288 35.94 11.31 21.23
CA ALA A 288 35.27 12.61 21.16
C ALA A 288 33.81 12.47 20.68
N GLN A 289 33.54 11.60 19.73
CA GLN A 289 32.18 11.34 19.27
C GLN A 289 31.33 10.61 20.32
N LEU A 290 31.92 9.64 21.01
CA LEU A 290 31.26 8.93 22.11
C LEU A 290 30.94 9.89 23.27
N ASP A 291 31.83 10.83 23.61
CA ASP A 291 31.64 11.85 24.62
C ASP A 291 30.52 12.85 24.23
N ARG A 292 30.39 13.17 22.93
CA ARG A 292 29.26 13.96 22.40
C ARG A 292 27.94 13.24 22.61
N LEU A 293 27.84 11.95 22.26
CA LEU A 293 26.64 11.15 22.48
C LEU A 293 26.29 11.09 23.98
N ALA A 294 27.28 10.86 24.84
CA ALA A 294 27.05 10.83 26.28
C ALA A 294 26.56 12.19 26.82
N THR A 295 27.00 13.30 26.21
CA THR A 295 26.59 14.66 26.61
C THR A 295 25.09 14.90 26.33
N ALA A 296 24.52 14.31 25.29
CA ALA A 296 23.08 14.40 24.98
C ALA A 296 22.19 13.88 26.14
N TYR A 297 22.70 12.91 26.89
CA TYR A 297 21.99 12.34 28.04
C TYR A 297 22.05 13.22 29.32
N ARG A 298 22.81 14.31 29.34
CA ARG A 298 22.85 15.25 30.50
C ARG A 298 21.50 15.93 30.74
N ARG A 299 20.62 15.96 29.76
CA ARG A 299 19.24 16.48 29.87
C ARG A 299 18.39 15.71 30.89
N TYR A 300 18.73 14.42 31.13
CA TYR A 300 18.05 13.60 32.14
C TYR A 300 18.57 13.81 33.55
N ASN A 301 19.58 14.68 33.75
CA ASN A 301 20.14 14.92 35.04
C ASN A 301 19.29 15.93 35.85
N LEU A 302 19.02 15.58 37.09
CA LEU A 302 18.46 16.48 38.11
C LEU A 302 19.57 16.86 39.10
N ALA A 303 19.80 18.15 39.28
CA ALA A 303 20.87 18.63 40.16
C ALA A 303 20.68 18.13 41.61
N ALA A 304 19.44 18.17 42.11
CA ALA A 304 19.05 17.76 43.47
C ALA A 304 18.77 16.27 43.64
N ALA A 305 18.78 15.47 42.56
CA ALA A 305 18.46 14.06 42.62
C ALA A 305 19.53 13.20 41.93
N ASN A 306 19.25 12.67 40.77
CA ASN A 306 20.14 11.75 40.07
C ASN A 306 20.61 12.28 38.69
N GLY A 307 21.53 11.57 38.07
CA GLY A 307 22.06 11.87 36.77
C GLY A 307 22.81 10.67 36.18
N LEU A 308 23.08 10.74 34.90
CA LEU A 308 23.78 9.74 34.12
C LEU A 308 25.25 10.17 33.94
N VAL A 309 26.19 9.28 34.27
CA VAL A 309 27.63 9.47 34.14
C VAL A 309 28.24 8.41 33.26
N PRO A 310 28.99 8.76 32.21
CA PRO A 310 29.61 7.77 31.32
C PRO A 310 30.75 7.03 32.01
N ARG A 311 30.80 5.70 31.80
CA ARG A 311 31.88 4.83 32.23
C ARG A 311 32.34 3.97 31.05
N PRO A 312 33.65 3.78 30.87
CA PRO A 312 34.15 2.93 29.80
C PRO A 312 33.54 1.53 29.86
N LEU A 313 33.17 0.98 28.71
CA LEU A 313 32.64 -0.38 28.57
C LEU A 313 33.52 -1.13 27.55
N ASN A 314 34.13 -2.24 28.01
CA ASN A 314 34.87 -3.13 27.14
C ASN A 314 33.92 -4.17 26.54
N ILE A 315 33.71 -4.12 25.25
CA ILE A 315 32.92 -5.10 24.49
C ILE A 315 33.93 -5.98 23.73
N ALA A 316 33.81 -7.30 23.92
CA ALA A 316 34.64 -8.24 23.16
C ALA A 316 34.20 -8.22 21.69
N PRO A 317 35.12 -8.09 20.72
CA PRO A 317 34.79 -7.97 19.29
C PRO A 317 33.97 -9.15 18.74
N ASP A 318 34.17 -10.33 19.30
CA ASP A 318 33.54 -11.59 18.85
C ASP A 318 32.15 -11.86 19.43
N ARG A 319 31.67 -11.01 20.34
CA ARG A 319 30.35 -11.16 20.92
C ARG A 319 29.45 -10.01 20.50
N PRO A 320 28.25 -10.30 19.97
CA PRO A 320 27.32 -9.22 19.69
C PRO A 320 27.08 -8.42 20.98
N PRO A 321 26.98 -7.09 20.91
CA PRO A 321 26.90 -6.19 22.07
C PRO A 321 25.75 -6.51 23.06
N VAL A 322 24.86 -7.40 22.67
CA VAL A 322 23.59 -7.69 23.37
C VAL A 322 23.63 -8.92 24.28
N ALA A 323 24.53 -9.86 24.02
CA ALA A 323 24.46 -11.19 24.66
C ALA A 323 25.04 -11.26 26.07
N ALA A 324 25.73 -10.25 26.54
CA ALA A 324 26.33 -10.29 27.86
C ALA A 324 25.61 -9.32 28.79
N PRO A 325 24.93 -9.78 29.86
CA PRO A 325 24.64 -8.92 30.98
C PRO A 325 25.97 -8.42 31.53
N VAL A 326 26.29 -7.15 31.26
CA VAL A 326 27.51 -6.53 31.77
C VAL A 326 27.29 -6.24 33.22
N GLY A 327 28.10 -6.84 34.07
CA GLY A 327 28.13 -6.63 35.53
C GLY A 327 27.26 -7.59 36.31
N SER A 328 27.58 -7.70 37.61
CA SER A 328 26.76 -8.40 38.56
C SER A 328 25.34 -7.82 38.59
N ARG A 329 24.33 -8.67 38.62
CA ARG A 329 22.89 -8.27 38.73
C ARG A 329 22.63 -7.26 39.85
N LYS A 330 23.55 -7.06 40.79
CA LYS A 330 23.42 -6.12 41.91
C LYS A 330 23.80 -4.68 41.59
N HIS A 331 24.45 -4.40 40.48
CA HIS A 331 25.00 -3.08 40.14
C HIS A 331 24.31 -2.37 38.98
N LEU A 332 23.29 -2.96 38.35
CA LEU A 332 22.51 -2.27 37.31
C LEU A 332 21.63 -1.19 37.96
N PRO A 333 21.54 -0.01 37.39
CA PRO A 333 20.65 1.04 37.88
C PRO A 333 19.19 0.62 37.74
N ILE A 334 18.35 0.98 38.70
CA ILE A 334 16.91 0.74 38.66
C ILE A 334 16.24 2.01 38.13
N LEU A 335 15.51 1.82 37.03
CA LEU A 335 14.73 2.89 36.38
C LEU A 335 13.25 2.48 36.36
N THR A 336 12.38 3.49 36.56
CA THR A 336 10.93 3.32 36.48
C THR A 336 10.45 3.33 35.02
N THR A 337 9.21 2.89 34.79
CA THR A 337 8.58 2.92 33.49
C THR A 337 8.60 4.31 32.85
N LEU A 338 8.39 5.37 33.64
CA LEU A 338 8.41 6.76 33.18
C LEU A 338 9.83 7.23 32.78
N GLU A 339 10.85 6.82 33.56
CA GLU A 339 12.26 7.12 33.26
C GLU A 339 12.69 6.37 31.99
N LEU A 340 12.25 5.11 31.81
CA LEU A 340 12.50 4.33 30.59
C LEU A 340 11.82 4.94 29.36
N ALA A 341 10.56 5.38 29.49
CA ALA A 341 9.83 6.07 28.44
C ALA A 341 10.55 7.33 27.96
N GLY A 342 11.14 8.10 28.90
CA GLY A 342 11.96 9.24 28.55
C GLY A 342 13.22 8.87 27.75
N LEU A 343 13.82 7.69 28.02
CA LEU A 343 15.06 7.23 27.39
C LEU A 343 14.84 6.55 26.03
N TRP A 344 13.66 5.97 25.82
CA TRP A 344 13.26 5.37 24.55
C TRP A 344 11.76 5.50 24.35
N HIS A 345 11.36 6.17 23.29
CA HIS A 345 10.00 6.25 22.78
C HIS A 345 10.06 6.61 21.30
N LEU A 346 8.99 6.39 20.57
CA LEU A 346 8.90 6.86 19.19
C LEU A 346 8.61 8.37 19.19
N PRO A 347 9.31 9.19 18.39
CA PRO A 347 9.14 10.63 18.41
C PRO A 347 7.73 11.07 18.02
N HIS A 348 7.30 12.18 18.59
CA HIS A 348 6.02 12.80 18.30
C HIS A 348 5.86 13.10 16.80
N ALA A 349 4.61 13.09 16.29
CA ALA A 349 4.29 13.35 14.88
C ALA A 349 4.81 14.70 14.39
N ALA A 350 4.74 15.73 15.24
CA ALA A 350 5.22 17.09 14.93
C ALA A 350 6.75 17.25 15.02
N ALA A 351 7.49 16.23 15.52
CA ALA A 351 8.94 16.31 15.61
C ALA A 351 9.56 16.12 14.21
N ASP A 352 10.23 17.16 13.73
CA ASP A 352 10.98 17.09 12.47
C ASP A 352 12.35 16.43 12.72
N VAL A 353 12.45 15.14 12.45
CA VAL A 353 13.66 14.34 12.59
C VAL A 353 14.15 13.92 11.21
N ALA A 354 15.25 14.52 10.77
CA ALA A 354 15.86 14.18 9.49
C ALA A 354 16.27 12.70 9.43
N LEU A 355 16.19 12.06 8.25
CA LEU A 355 16.63 10.68 8.00
C LEU A 355 15.91 9.60 8.83
N LEU A 356 14.76 9.93 9.45
CA LEU A 356 13.91 8.97 10.13
C LEU A 356 12.79 8.52 9.20
N GLU A 357 12.71 7.23 8.89
CA GLU A 357 11.60 6.67 8.15
C GLU A 357 10.32 6.71 9.00
N ARG A 358 9.24 7.17 8.37
CA ARG A 358 7.90 7.14 8.98
C ARG A 358 6.97 6.28 8.11
N THR A 359 5.97 5.68 8.73
CA THR A 359 4.99 4.89 8.00
C THR A 359 4.29 5.73 6.94
N THR A 360 4.07 5.13 5.77
CA THR A 360 3.36 5.77 4.65
C THR A 360 1.85 5.72 4.85
N ALA A 361 1.32 4.60 5.34
CA ALA A 361 -0.10 4.46 5.67
C ALA A 361 -0.38 5.05 7.06
N ARG A 362 -1.42 5.87 7.13
CA ARG A 362 -1.78 6.54 8.40
C ARG A 362 -2.47 5.61 9.38
N ARG A 363 -3.31 4.69 8.89
CA ARG A 363 -4.08 3.76 9.74
C ARG A 363 -4.08 2.34 9.18
N TRP A 364 -3.67 1.40 10.02
CA TRP A 364 -3.90 -0.01 9.81
C TRP A 364 -5.23 -0.40 10.44
N LEU A 365 -6.15 -0.95 9.64
CA LEU A 365 -7.47 -1.33 10.09
C LEU A 365 -7.55 -2.84 10.34
N PRO A 366 -8.31 -3.28 11.39
CA PRO A 366 -8.41 -4.69 11.75
C PRO A 366 -9.13 -5.51 10.68
N LEU A 367 -8.72 -6.77 10.54
CA LEU A 367 -9.31 -7.72 9.60
C LEU A 367 -10.61 -8.32 10.18
N PRO A 368 -11.74 -8.31 9.45
CA PRO A 368 -12.93 -9.06 9.83
C PRO A 368 -12.69 -10.57 9.75
N ALA A 369 -13.23 -11.34 10.69
CA ALA A 369 -13.01 -12.79 10.79
C ALA A 369 -13.47 -13.59 9.54
N VAL A 370 -14.40 -13.05 8.76
CA VAL A 370 -14.97 -13.72 7.56
C VAL A 370 -14.01 -13.77 6.37
N VAL A 371 -12.88 -13.05 6.42
CA VAL A 371 -11.95 -12.88 5.28
C VAL A 371 -10.78 -13.87 5.38
N ALA A 372 -11.05 -15.09 5.83
CA ALA A 372 -10.05 -16.15 6.02
C ALA A 372 -9.99 -17.15 4.85
N GLU A 373 -11.11 -17.33 4.10
CA GLU A 373 -11.22 -18.33 3.05
C GLU A 373 -11.64 -17.72 1.71
N GLY A 374 -11.12 -18.24 0.61
CA GLY A 374 -11.45 -17.80 -0.75
C GLY A 374 -10.25 -17.38 -1.57
N CYS A 375 -10.39 -16.25 -2.28
CA CYS A 375 -9.34 -15.69 -3.12
C CYS A 375 -8.24 -15.05 -2.28
N ARG A 376 -7.09 -15.69 -2.14
CA ARG A 376 -5.93 -15.13 -1.46
C ARG A 376 -5.45 -13.87 -2.19
N VAL A 377 -5.44 -12.74 -1.48
CA VAL A 377 -5.04 -11.45 -2.08
C VAL A 377 -3.80 -10.86 -1.44
N GLY A 378 -3.52 -11.15 -0.18
CA GLY A 378 -2.38 -10.56 0.49
C GLY A 378 -2.34 -10.83 1.98
N VAL A 379 -1.79 -9.87 2.72
CA VAL A 379 -1.62 -9.93 4.18
C VAL A 379 -2.15 -8.63 4.79
N SER A 380 -2.87 -8.74 5.88
CA SER A 380 -3.23 -7.60 6.73
C SER A 380 -2.26 -7.53 7.90
N HIS A 381 -1.67 -6.36 8.10
CA HIS A 381 -0.85 -6.06 9.27
C HIS A 381 -1.66 -5.22 10.24
N HIS A 382 -1.90 -5.74 11.44
CA HIS A 382 -2.57 -4.99 12.49
C HIS A 382 -2.03 -5.43 13.85
N GLN A 383 -1.62 -4.48 14.67
CA GLN A 383 -1.07 -4.73 16.01
C GLN A 383 0.06 -5.78 16.03
N GLY A 384 0.99 -5.71 15.07
CA GLY A 384 2.14 -6.62 14.97
C GLY A 384 1.82 -8.03 14.48
N HIS A 385 0.56 -8.32 14.17
CA HIS A 385 0.14 -9.60 13.61
C HIS A 385 -0.01 -9.48 12.09
N ALA A 386 0.66 -10.37 11.36
CA ALA A 386 0.52 -10.53 9.92
C ALA A 386 -0.47 -11.67 9.64
N VAL A 387 -1.68 -11.33 9.21
CA VAL A 387 -2.75 -12.32 8.95
C VAL A 387 -3.01 -12.42 7.46
N PRO A 388 -3.01 -13.65 6.89
CA PRO A 388 -3.39 -13.87 5.50
C PRO A 388 -4.81 -13.38 5.23
N VAL A 389 -4.99 -12.67 4.11
CA VAL A 389 -6.29 -12.14 3.66
C VAL A 389 -6.76 -12.91 2.44
N SER A 390 -7.95 -13.50 2.53
CA SER A 390 -8.63 -14.14 1.41
C SER A 390 -10.03 -13.54 1.26
N LEU A 391 -10.35 -13.05 0.07
CA LEU A 391 -11.69 -12.54 -0.21
C LEU A 391 -12.68 -13.71 -0.39
N PRO A 392 -13.84 -13.67 0.29
CA PRO A 392 -14.79 -14.79 0.27
C PRO A 392 -15.34 -15.04 -1.14
N PRO A 393 -15.76 -16.29 -1.48
CA PRO A 393 -16.24 -16.61 -2.82
C PRO A 393 -17.46 -15.81 -3.28
N ASP A 394 -18.25 -15.29 -2.36
CA ASP A 394 -19.42 -14.47 -2.70
C ASP A 394 -19.06 -13.10 -3.30
N VAL A 395 -17.80 -12.67 -3.22
CA VAL A 395 -17.28 -11.48 -3.92
C VAL A 395 -17.47 -11.58 -5.43
N LEU A 396 -17.44 -12.80 -5.99
CA LEU A 396 -17.68 -13.06 -7.40
C LEU A 396 -19.16 -12.95 -7.81
N ARG A 397 -20.06 -12.65 -6.91
CA ARG A 397 -21.49 -12.40 -7.17
C ARG A 397 -21.86 -10.93 -7.00
N ARG A 398 -20.88 -10.07 -6.78
CA ARG A 398 -21.08 -8.68 -6.41
C ARG A 398 -20.31 -7.73 -7.30
N HIS A 399 -20.83 -6.52 -7.47
CA HIS A 399 -20.11 -5.48 -8.20
C HIS A 399 -18.98 -4.91 -7.35
N MET A 400 -17.83 -4.71 -7.99
CA MET A 400 -16.62 -4.20 -7.34
C MET A 400 -16.03 -3.03 -8.13
N LEU A 401 -15.56 -2.01 -7.41
CA LEU A 401 -14.77 -0.92 -7.96
C LEU A 401 -13.38 -0.89 -7.34
N LEU A 402 -12.36 -0.77 -8.20
CA LEU A 402 -10.97 -0.56 -7.83
C LEU A 402 -10.55 0.84 -8.27
N VAL A 403 -10.07 1.65 -7.33
CA VAL A 403 -9.54 2.99 -7.62
C VAL A 403 -8.07 3.03 -7.21
N ALA A 404 -7.18 3.33 -8.17
CA ALA A 404 -5.74 3.31 -7.93
C ALA A 404 -4.99 4.19 -8.92
N LYS A 405 -4.03 4.98 -8.47
CA LYS A 405 -3.00 5.54 -9.37
C LYS A 405 -2.22 4.43 -10.07
N THR A 406 -1.48 4.78 -11.09
CA THR A 406 -0.64 3.85 -11.86
C THR A 406 0.36 3.12 -10.96
N ARG A 407 0.62 1.82 -11.21
CA ARG A 407 1.61 0.97 -10.50
C ARG A 407 1.34 0.77 -9.00
N ARG A 408 0.09 0.88 -8.54
CA ARG A 408 -0.27 0.70 -7.12
C ARG A 408 -0.85 -0.67 -6.77
N GLY A 409 -0.89 -1.64 -7.72
CA GLY A 409 -1.35 -3.02 -7.48
C GLY A 409 -2.74 -3.33 -8.02
N LYS A 410 -3.43 -2.38 -8.69
CA LYS A 410 -4.75 -2.56 -9.31
C LYS A 410 -4.81 -3.80 -10.20
N SER A 411 -3.91 -3.88 -11.19
CA SER A 411 -3.88 -4.98 -12.17
C SER A 411 -3.54 -6.32 -11.51
N THR A 412 -2.68 -6.33 -10.47
CA THR A 412 -2.37 -7.53 -9.69
C THR A 412 -3.61 -8.10 -9.00
N LEU A 413 -4.43 -7.24 -8.38
CA LEU A 413 -5.67 -7.68 -7.74
C LEU A 413 -6.70 -8.16 -8.78
N MET A 414 -6.89 -7.42 -9.88
CA MET A 414 -7.79 -7.84 -10.97
C MET A 414 -7.41 -9.20 -11.54
N GLN A 415 -6.13 -9.43 -11.79
CA GLN A 415 -5.61 -10.71 -12.27
C GLN A 415 -5.94 -11.85 -11.32
N ARG A 416 -5.69 -11.69 -10.01
CA ARG A 416 -6.00 -12.69 -8.99
C ARG A 416 -7.48 -13.03 -8.94
N LEU A 417 -8.33 -12.01 -8.97
CA LEU A 417 -9.78 -12.19 -9.01
C LEU A 417 -10.23 -12.88 -10.30
N ALA A 418 -9.63 -12.57 -11.43
CA ALA A 418 -9.93 -13.23 -12.71
C ALA A 418 -9.54 -14.72 -12.67
N LEU A 419 -8.35 -15.04 -12.17
CA LEU A 419 -7.91 -16.43 -12.01
C LEU A 419 -8.78 -17.19 -11.01
N PHE A 420 -9.18 -16.56 -9.93
CA PHE A 420 -10.12 -17.13 -8.96
C PHE A 420 -11.51 -17.36 -9.58
N ALA A 421 -12.00 -16.41 -10.40
CA ALA A 421 -13.26 -16.57 -11.10
C ALA A 421 -13.23 -17.73 -12.13
N MET A 422 -12.08 -17.98 -12.75
CA MET A 422 -11.88 -19.12 -13.65
C MET A 422 -12.00 -20.47 -12.94
N GLN A 423 -11.64 -20.54 -11.67
CA GLN A 423 -11.66 -21.76 -10.85
C GLN A 423 -12.95 -21.92 -10.04
N ALA A 424 -13.82 -20.91 -10.06
CA ALA A 424 -15.02 -20.91 -9.19
C ALA A 424 -16.08 -21.91 -9.66
N GLU A 425 -16.76 -22.52 -8.67
CA GLU A 425 -17.94 -23.35 -8.89
C GLU A 425 -19.23 -22.62 -8.43
N PRO A 426 -20.34 -22.70 -9.18
CA PRO A 426 -20.47 -23.34 -10.49
C PRO A 426 -19.63 -22.64 -11.57
N ARG A 427 -19.18 -23.41 -12.57
CA ARG A 427 -18.39 -22.91 -13.69
C ARG A 427 -19.02 -21.67 -14.31
N ARG A 428 -18.27 -20.59 -14.38
CA ARG A 428 -18.71 -19.28 -14.88
C ARG A 428 -17.97 -18.87 -16.14
N ALA A 429 -18.61 -18.01 -16.92
CA ALA A 429 -17.92 -17.27 -17.95
C ALA A 429 -17.07 -16.15 -17.33
N VAL A 430 -15.95 -15.85 -17.92
CA VAL A 430 -15.06 -14.74 -17.51
C VAL A 430 -14.79 -13.88 -18.75
N LEU A 431 -15.05 -12.59 -18.64
CA LEU A 431 -14.65 -11.60 -19.64
C LEU A 431 -13.68 -10.61 -19.01
N LEU A 432 -12.51 -10.46 -19.58
CA LEU A 432 -11.52 -9.48 -19.16
C LEU A 432 -11.21 -8.55 -20.31
N VAL A 433 -11.43 -7.25 -20.14
CA VAL A 433 -11.14 -6.21 -21.14
C VAL A 433 -10.02 -5.31 -20.63
N ASP A 434 -8.92 -5.27 -21.39
CA ASP A 434 -7.72 -4.52 -21.06
C ASP A 434 -7.35 -3.56 -22.21
N PRO A 435 -7.31 -2.24 -21.97
CA PRO A 435 -6.90 -1.27 -22.96
C PRO A 435 -5.38 -1.17 -23.15
N HIS A 436 -4.59 -1.72 -22.23
CA HIS A 436 -3.14 -1.52 -22.17
C HIS A 436 -2.31 -2.77 -22.47
N ARG A 437 -2.93 -3.94 -22.65
CA ARG A 437 -2.29 -5.22 -22.93
C ARG A 437 -1.67 -5.93 -21.73
N ASP A 438 -1.09 -5.22 -20.77
CA ASP A 438 -0.28 -5.81 -19.70
C ASP A 438 -1.06 -6.79 -18.81
N LEU A 439 -2.30 -6.43 -18.43
CA LEU A 439 -3.18 -7.27 -17.62
C LEU A 439 -3.64 -8.52 -18.42
N ALA A 440 -3.98 -8.34 -19.68
CA ALA A 440 -4.40 -9.44 -20.57
C ALA A 440 -3.27 -10.47 -20.73
N GLU A 441 -2.04 -10.02 -20.99
CA GLU A 441 -0.88 -10.90 -21.14
C GLU A 441 -0.48 -11.57 -19.84
N ALA A 442 -0.46 -10.84 -18.73
CA ALA A 442 -0.18 -11.42 -17.43
C ALA A 442 -1.22 -12.50 -17.06
N THR A 443 -2.50 -12.29 -17.42
CA THR A 443 -3.58 -13.22 -17.08
C THR A 443 -3.53 -14.49 -17.96
N VAL A 444 -3.32 -14.36 -19.27
CA VAL A 444 -3.29 -15.53 -20.18
C VAL A 444 -2.15 -16.49 -19.85
N CYS A 445 -1.02 -15.99 -19.34
CA CYS A 445 0.12 -16.81 -18.92
C CYS A 445 -0.15 -17.67 -17.66
N GLN A 446 -1.25 -17.43 -16.95
CA GLN A 446 -1.58 -18.10 -15.68
C GLN A 446 -2.94 -18.83 -15.73
N VAL A 447 -3.57 -18.94 -16.88
CA VAL A 447 -4.87 -19.62 -17.00
C VAL A 447 -4.75 -21.06 -16.47
N PRO A 448 -5.65 -21.47 -15.54
CA PRO A 448 -5.68 -22.84 -14.99
C PRO A 448 -5.80 -23.89 -16.08
N THR A 449 -5.15 -25.03 -15.87
CA THR A 449 -5.07 -26.10 -16.89
C THR A 449 -6.45 -26.52 -17.40
N GLU A 450 -7.42 -26.65 -16.51
CA GLU A 450 -8.80 -27.09 -16.80
C GLU A 450 -9.58 -26.07 -17.64
N ARG A 451 -9.10 -24.81 -17.71
CA ARG A 451 -9.76 -23.72 -18.42
C ARG A 451 -9.05 -23.31 -19.72
N ARG A 452 -7.88 -23.90 -20.01
CA ARG A 452 -7.10 -23.60 -21.22
C ARG A 452 -7.87 -23.85 -22.55
N PRO A 453 -8.68 -24.94 -22.67
CA PRO A 453 -9.49 -25.14 -23.86
C PRO A 453 -10.59 -24.10 -24.09
N ASP A 454 -11.00 -23.40 -23.02
CA ASP A 454 -12.08 -22.42 -23.05
C ASP A 454 -11.60 -21.00 -23.39
N VAL A 455 -10.29 -20.82 -23.55
CA VAL A 455 -9.70 -19.50 -23.75
C VAL A 455 -10.03 -18.95 -25.13
N VAL A 456 -10.55 -17.72 -25.12
CA VAL A 456 -10.75 -16.88 -26.29
C VAL A 456 -9.93 -15.63 -26.09
N PHE A 457 -8.79 -15.53 -26.76
CA PHE A 457 -7.95 -14.33 -26.70
C PHE A 457 -8.17 -13.49 -27.95
N LEU A 458 -8.66 -12.26 -27.79
CA LEU A 458 -8.94 -11.33 -28.86
C LEU A 458 -7.98 -10.15 -28.79
N ASP A 459 -7.13 -10.01 -29.80
CA ASP A 459 -6.23 -8.86 -29.94
C ASP A 459 -6.73 -7.94 -31.07
N VAL A 460 -7.20 -6.74 -30.71
CA VAL A 460 -7.67 -5.75 -31.70
C VAL A 460 -6.52 -5.24 -32.58
N ALA A 461 -5.27 -5.36 -32.13
CA ALA A 461 -4.09 -4.98 -32.91
C ALA A 461 -3.57 -6.07 -33.84
N ASP A 462 -4.13 -7.28 -33.81
CA ASP A 462 -3.69 -8.36 -34.71
C ASP A 462 -4.07 -8.05 -36.16
N ARG A 463 -3.06 -7.60 -36.92
CA ARG A 463 -3.22 -7.28 -38.35
C ARG A 463 -3.14 -8.50 -39.26
N ALA A 464 -2.55 -9.57 -38.80
CA ALA A 464 -2.36 -10.78 -39.62
C ALA A 464 -3.61 -11.65 -39.61
N ARG A 465 -4.24 -11.80 -38.47
CA ARG A 465 -5.43 -12.65 -38.28
C ARG A 465 -6.50 -11.94 -37.45
N PRO A 466 -7.11 -10.84 -37.95
CA PRO A 466 -8.18 -10.16 -37.24
C PRO A 466 -9.40 -11.08 -37.05
N PHE A 467 -10.00 -11.02 -35.85
CA PHE A 467 -11.29 -11.65 -35.61
C PHE A 467 -12.41 -10.86 -36.32
N GLY A 468 -13.52 -11.55 -36.67
CA GLY A 468 -14.68 -10.92 -37.31
C GLY A 468 -15.80 -10.63 -36.31
N LEU A 469 -16.34 -9.41 -36.37
CA LEU A 469 -17.46 -8.96 -35.57
C LEU A 469 -18.44 -8.16 -36.45
N ASN A 470 -19.44 -8.83 -37.02
CA ASN A 470 -20.49 -8.15 -37.76
C ASN A 470 -21.71 -7.93 -36.84
N LEU A 471 -22.02 -6.69 -36.55
CA LEU A 471 -23.19 -6.29 -35.73
C LEU A 471 -24.53 -6.70 -36.38
N LEU A 472 -24.52 -6.91 -37.68
CA LEU A 472 -25.68 -7.29 -38.49
C LEU A 472 -25.68 -8.77 -38.89
N ASP A 473 -24.82 -9.60 -38.24
CA ASP A 473 -24.78 -11.05 -38.51
C ASP A 473 -26.03 -11.75 -37.96
N THR A 474 -26.94 -12.13 -38.83
CA THR A 474 -28.21 -12.78 -38.51
C THR A 474 -28.03 -14.20 -37.98
N CYS A 475 -26.88 -14.82 -38.20
CA CYS A 475 -26.57 -16.15 -37.68
C CYS A 475 -26.16 -16.19 -36.20
N LEU A 476 -25.97 -15.02 -35.55
CA LEU A 476 -25.76 -14.94 -34.10
C LEU A 476 -27.06 -15.13 -33.30
N GLY A 477 -28.23 -15.20 -33.99
CA GLY A 477 -29.51 -15.42 -33.34
C GLY A 477 -30.09 -14.23 -32.60
N TRP A 478 -29.56 -13.03 -32.80
CA TRP A 478 -30.11 -11.81 -32.19
C TRP A 478 -31.44 -11.41 -32.87
N ASP A 479 -32.35 -10.95 -32.04
CA ASP A 479 -33.55 -10.26 -32.51
C ASP A 479 -33.16 -8.97 -33.28
N ARG A 480 -33.81 -8.73 -34.46
CA ARG A 480 -33.52 -7.62 -35.35
C ARG A 480 -33.53 -6.27 -34.61
N ASP A 481 -34.64 -6.00 -33.92
CA ASP A 481 -34.86 -4.70 -33.31
C ASP A 481 -33.87 -4.47 -32.16
N ARG A 482 -33.53 -5.49 -31.39
CA ARG A 482 -32.51 -5.46 -30.37
C ARG A 482 -31.09 -5.26 -30.93
N ALA A 483 -30.74 -5.96 -32.00
CA ALA A 483 -29.42 -5.81 -32.62
C ALA A 483 -29.22 -4.38 -33.12
N VAL A 484 -30.23 -3.84 -33.81
CA VAL A 484 -30.20 -2.43 -34.30
C VAL A 484 -30.20 -1.43 -33.17
N ALA A 485 -31.04 -1.61 -32.15
CA ALA A 485 -31.08 -0.73 -30.99
C ALA A 485 -29.73 -0.73 -30.24
N ASN A 486 -29.11 -1.92 -30.07
CA ASN A 486 -27.78 -2.03 -29.45
C ASN A 486 -26.71 -1.31 -30.25
N ALA A 487 -26.68 -1.49 -31.57
CA ALA A 487 -25.76 -0.77 -32.43
C ALA A 487 -25.90 0.76 -32.31
N LEU A 488 -27.13 1.28 -32.34
CA LEU A 488 -27.40 2.71 -32.18
C LEU A 488 -26.95 3.21 -30.80
N ALA A 489 -27.25 2.46 -29.72
CA ALA A 489 -26.90 2.83 -28.37
C ALA A 489 -25.37 2.93 -28.17
N VAL A 490 -24.55 2.04 -28.76
CA VAL A 490 -23.08 2.14 -28.73
C VAL A 490 -22.63 3.48 -29.32
N PHE A 491 -23.17 3.82 -30.48
CA PHE A 491 -22.80 5.08 -31.14
C PHE A 491 -23.30 6.30 -30.36
N GLN A 492 -24.53 6.29 -29.84
CA GLN A 492 -25.07 7.39 -29.06
C GLN A 492 -24.22 7.67 -27.82
N ARG A 493 -23.85 6.63 -27.06
CA ARG A 493 -23.01 6.78 -25.87
C ARG A 493 -21.60 7.25 -26.19
N GLU A 494 -21.01 6.74 -27.29
CA GLU A 494 -19.66 7.11 -27.70
C GLU A 494 -19.55 8.60 -28.07
N TRP A 495 -20.56 9.15 -28.78
CA TRP A 495 -20.52 10.55 -29.23
C TRP A 495 -21.24 11.52 -28.29
N GLY A 496 -22.08 11.03 -27.39
CA GLY A 496 -22.90 11.81 -26.46
C GLY A 496 -24.09 12.51 -27.13
N ASP A 497 -25.10 12.88 -26.35
CA ASP A 497 -26.37 13.43 -26.83
C ASP A 497 -26.21 14.75 -27.61
N ARG A 498 -25.14 15.53 -27.33
CA ARG A 498 -24.84 16.76 -28.06
C ARG A 498 -24.63 16.58 -29.58
N TYR A 499 -24.08 15.47 -29.97
CA TYR A 499 -23.77 15.08 -31.36
C TYR A 499 -24.70 14.02 -31.92
N TRP A 500 -25.82 13.76 -31.23
CA TRP A 500 -26.80 12.72 -31.56
C TRP A 500 -28.18 13.37 -31.74
N GLY A 501 -28.56 13.57 -32.97
CA GLY A 501 -29.85 14.22 -33.29
C GLY A 501 -30.88 13.18 -33.76
N PRO A 502 -32.21 13.40 -33.51
CA PRO A 502 -33.25 12.40 -33.83
C PRO A 502 -33.32 12.10 -35.36
N ARG A 503 -33.15 13.07 -36.20
CA ARG A 503 -33.17 12.86 -37.68
C ARG A 503 -32.00 12.02 -38.16
N MET A 504 -30.82 12.21 -37.61
CA MET A 504 -29.66 11.38 -37.88
C MET A 504 -29.86 9.97 -37.37
N GLU A 505 -30.41 9.82 -36.18
CA GLU A 505 -30.72 8.52 -35.58
C GLU A 505 -31.68 7.74 -36.47
N ASP A 506 -32.74 8.38 -36.98
CA ASP A 506 -33.68 7.72 -37.89
C ASP A 506 -33.01 7.24 -39.15
N ALA A 507 -32.20 8.08 -39.82
CA ALA A 507 -31.47 7.69 -41.01
C ALA A 507 -30.54 6.50 -40.78
N PHE A 508 -29.87 6.49 -39.61
CA PHE A 508 -28.98 5.39 -39.23
C PHE A 508 -29.79 4.11 -38.88
N ARG A 509 -30.88 4.25 -38.14
CA ARG A 509 -31.79 3.17 -37.75
C ARG A 509 -32.37 2.45 -38.97
N PHE A 510 -32.95 3.19 -39.91
CA PHE A 510 -33.58 2.61 -41.09
C PHE A 510 -32.54 2.01 -42.05
N ALA A 511 -31.34 2.56 -42.14
CA ALA A 511 -30.25 1.94 -42.85
C ALA A 511 -29.86 0.57 -42.26
N LEU A 512 -29.70 0.51 -40.92
CA LEU A 512 -29.37 -0.75 -40.23
C LEU A 512 -30.50 -1.81 -40.35
N LEU A 513 -31.77 -1.41 -40.18
CA LEU A 513 -32.93 -2.29 -40.32
C LEU A 513 -32.99 -2.89 -41.76
N SER A 514 -32.78 -2.05 -42.78
CA SER A 514 -32.76 -2.52 -44.18
C SER A 514 -31.64 -3.51 -44.44
N LEU A 515 -30.42 -3.23 -44.00
CA LEU A 515 -29.29 -4.14 -44.17
C LEU A 515 -29.46 -5.46 -43.40
N PHE A 516 -30.03 -5.38 -42.19
CA PHE A 516 -30.31 -6.57 -41.40
C PHE A 516 -31.36 -7.49 -42.06
N GLU A 517 -32.47 -6.92 -42.55
CA GLU A 517 -33.48 -7.73 -43.30
C GLU A 517 -32.91 -8.30 -44.58
N ALA A 518 -32.11 -7.57 -45.34
CA ALA A 518 -31.41 -8.10 -46.49
C ALA A 518 -30.48 -9.27 -46.12
N ASN A 519 -29.79 -9.19 -44.97
CA ASN A 519 -28.97 -10.30 -44.47
C ASN A 519 -29.81 -11.53 -44.11
N LEU A 520 -30.99 -11.35 -43.48
CA LEU A 520 -31.92 -12.44 -43.24
C LEU A 520 -32.33 -13.12 -44.57
N SER A 521 -32.64 -12.31 -45.56
CA SER A 521 -33.02 -12.83 -46.90
C SER A 521 -31.87 -13.58 -47.58
N LEU A 522 -30.64 -13.08 -47.49
CA LEU A 522 -29.44 -13.73 -48.05
C LEU A 522 -29.18 -15.08 -47.36
N CYS A 523 -29.27 -15.14 -46.05
CA CYS A 523 -29.05 -16.37 -45.28
C CYS A 523 -30.19 -17.40 -45.49
N ALA A 524 -31.42 -16.93 -45.68
CA ALA A 524 -32.57 -17.79 -45.97
C ALA A 524 -32.47 -18.42 -47.38
N ALA A 525 -31.96 -17.67 -48.38
CA ALA A 525 -31.77 -18.16 -49.75
C ALA A 525 -30.61 -19.14 -49.88
N ASP A 526 -29.51 -18.92 -49.18
CA ASP A 526 -28.34 -19.77 -49.17
C ASP A 526 -27.71 -19.78 -47.75
N PRO A 527 -27.96 -20.80 -46.93
CA PRO A 527 -27.45 -20.81 -45.53
C PRO A 527 -25.94 -20.74 -45.39
N THR A 528 -25.19 -21.23 -46.40
CA THR A 528 -23.71 -21.24 -46.34
C THR A 528 -23.09 -20.03 -47.03
N GLY A 529 -23.43 -19.78 -48.26
CA GLY A 529 -22.91 -18.67 -49.05
C GLY A 529 -23.52 -17.34 -48.67
N GLY A 530 -24.81 -17.34 -48.24
CA GLY A 530 -25.49 -16.14 -47.76
C GLY A 530 -24.83 -15.51 -46.53
N ARG A 531 -24.34 -16.33 -45.60
CA ARG A 531 -23.59 -15.83 -44.43
C ARG A 531 -22.29 -15.13 -44.84
N ALA A 532 -21.59 -15.65 -45.84
CA ALA A 532 -20.39 -15.02 -46.38
C ALA A 532 -20.71 -13.81 -47.27
N ALA A 533 -21.99 -13.57 -47.60
CA ALA A 533 -22.45 -12.45 -48.39
C ALA A 533 -23.15 -11.36 -47.60
N GLN A 534 -23.28 -11.46 -46.29
CA GLN A 534 -23.96 -10.48 -45.45
C GLN A 534 -23.33 -9.09 -45.57
N TYR A 535 -24.18 -8.08 -45.45
CA TYR A 535 -23.78 -6.71 -45.30
C TYR A 535 -23.32 -6.44 -43.89
N THR A 536 -22.44 -5.46 -43.73
CA THR A 536 -21.87 -5.04 -42.46
C THR A 536 -22.23 -3.59 -42.15
N LEU A 537 -21.75 -3.05 -41.05
CA LEU A 537 -21.87 -1.65 -40.67
C LEU A 537 -21.23 -0.72 -41.76
N LEU A 538 -20.25 -1.21 -42.50
CA LEU A 538 -19.50 -0.43 -43.47
C LEU A 538 -20.31 -0.12 -44.74
N GLU A 539 -21.43 -0.82 -44.99
CA GLU A 539 -22.34 -0.56 -46.09
C GLU A 539 -23.40 0.51 -45.77
N VAL A 540 -23.50 0.96 -44.54
CA VAL A 540 -24.41 2.07 -44.13
C VAL A 540 -24.18 3.35 -44.98
N PRO A 541 -22.95 3.83 -45.17
CA PRO A 541 -22.70 4.96 -46.11
C PRO A 541 -23.25 4.69 -47.50
N THR A 542 -23.10 3.51 -48.02
CA THR A 542 -23.49 3.18 -49.38
C THR A 542 -25.02 3.14 -49.57
N ILE A 543 -25.76 2.55 -48.64
CA ILE A 543 -27.24 2.52 -48.72
C ILE A 543 -27.83 3.95 -48.58
N LEU A 544 -27.20 4.82 -47.82
CA LEU A 544 -27.64 6.20 -47.64
C LEU A 544 -27.31 7.09 -48.89
N SER A 545 -26.16 6.85 -49.54
CA SER A 545 -25.68 7.75 -50.60
C SER A 545 -26.00 7.28 -52.02
N GLU A 546 -26.05 5.94 -52.27
CA GLU A 546 -26.12 5.36 -53.59
C GLU A 546 -27.52 4.77 -53.90
N PRO A 547 -28.34 5.43 -54.76
CA PRO A 547 -29.71 4.98 -55.05
C PRO A 547 -29.81 3.59 -55.68
N GLY A 548 -28.82 3.20 -56.46
CA GLY A 548 -28.76 1.85 -57.07
C GLY A 548 -28.61 0.76 -56.08
N PHE A 549 -27.67 0.93 -55.14
CA PHE A 549 -27.47 -0.02 -54.05
C PHE A 549 -28.66 -0.08 -53.10
N ARG A 550 -29.21 1.05 -52.75
CA ARG A 550 -30.40 1.16 -51.93
C ARG A 550 -31.56 0.39 -52.50
N ARG A 551 -31.88 0.57 -53.80
CA ARG A 551 -32.93 -0.24 -54.50
C ARG A 551 -32.67 -1.73 -54.45
N HIS A 552 -31.42 -2.15 -54.64
CA HIS A 552 -31.06 -3.55 -54.52
C HIS A 552 -31.32 -4.10 -53.10
N VAL A 553 -30.88 -3.46 -52.06
CA VAL A 553 -31.13 -3.86 -50.67
C VAL A 553 -32.63 -3.89 -50.37
N LEU A 554 -33.34 -2.82 -50.72
CA LEU A 554 -34.77 -2.67 -50.45
C LEU A 554 -35.64 -3.72 -51.17
N SER A 555 -35.15 -4.33 -52.26
CA SER A 555 -35.86 -5.43 -52.92
C SER A 555 -36.01 -6.67 -52.00
N SER A 556 -35.14 -6.84 -51.05
CA SER A 556 -35.14 -7.92 -50.02
C SER A 556 -35.81 -7.51 -48.70
N VAL A 557 -36.17 -6.24 -48.53
CA VAL A 557 -36.84 -5.76 -47.30
C VAL A 557 -38.33 -6.06 -47.36
N THR A 558 -38.89 -6.69 -46.33
CA THR A 558 -40.29 -7.07 -46.27
C THR A 558 -41.14 -6.15 -45.39
N ASP A 559 -40.55 -5.52 -44.38
CA ASP A 559 -41.20 -4.63 -43.46
C ASP A 559 -41.79 -3.41 -44.17
N PRO A 560 -43.13 -3.21 -44.14
CA PRO A 560 -43.76 -2.06 -44.81
C PRO A 560 -43.31 -0.69 -44.24
N SER A 561 -43.06 -0.66 -42.93
CA SER A 561 -42.65 0.60 -42.23
C SER A 561 -41.25 1.01 -42.67
N VAL A 562 -40.36 0.03 -42.85
CA VAL A 562 -39.00 0.32 -43.34
C VAL A 562 -39.04 0.79 -44.78
N ARG A 563 -39.83 0.16 -45.63
CA ARG A 563 -40.03 0.58 -47.05
C ARG A 563 -40.63 1.97 -47.14
N ALA A 564 -41.70 2.25 -46.35
CA ALA A 564 -42.37 3.54 -46.36
C ALA A 564 -41.46 4.69 -45.94
N TRP A 565 -40.57 4.46 -44.98
CA TRP A 565 -39.59 5.51 -44.58
C TRP A 565 -38.70 5.91 -45.78
N TRP A 566 -38.26 4.94 -46.60
CA TRP A 566 -37.44 5.22 -47.78
C TRP A 566 -38.24 5.92 -48.89
N SER A 567 -39.43 5.36 -49.28
CA SER A 567 -40.20 5.88 -50.39
C SER A 567 -40.91 7.20 -50.09
N ASP A 568 -41.47 7.31 -48.91
CA ASP A 568 -42.38 8.42 -48.59
C ASP A 568 -41.70 9.59 -47.85
N TYR A 569 -40.57 9.29 -47.17
CA TYR A 569 -39.84 10.32 -46.43
C TYR A 569 -38.46 10.62 -47.01
N PHE A 570 -37.56 9.63 -47.15
CA PHE A 570 -36.16 9.90 -47.51
C PHE A 570 -35.95 10.22 -49.00
N GLU A 571 -36.52 9.46 -49.92
CA GLU A 571 -36.33 9.67 -51.36
C GLU A 571 -36.95 10.96 -51.89
N PRO A 572 -38.13 11.44 -51.41
CA PRO A 572 -38.70 12.71 -51.82
C PRO A 572 -37.94 13.96 -51.32
N LEU A 573 -37.02 13.79 -50.32
CA LEU A 573 -36.21 14.88 -49.85
C LEU A 573 -35.28 15.43 -50.96
N ASP A 574 -35.16 16.73 -51.04
CA ASP A 574 -34.15 17.37 -51.86
C ASP A 574 -32.73 16.95 -51.42
N ARG A 575 -31.81 16.89 -52.35
CA ARG A 575 -30.44 16.42 -52.14
C ARG A 575 -29.69 17.10 -51.00
N ARG A 576 -29.97 18.37 -50.75
CA ARG A 576 -29.37 19.14 -49.67
C ARG A 576 -29.81 18.61 -48.30
N PHE A 577 -31.12 18.37 -48.17
CA PHE A 577 -31.66 17.81 -46.91
C PHE A 577 -31.25 16.36 -46.72
N GLN A 578 -31.18 15.55 -47.82
CA GLN A 578 -30.60 14.19 -47.70
C GLN A 578 -29.17 14.23 -47.13
N LEU A 579 -28.30 15.16 -47.64
CA LEU A 579 -26.92 15.28 -47.16
C LEU A 579 -26.86 15.76 -45.68
N GLU A 580 -27.76 16.63 -45.21
CA GLU A 580 -27.84 17.00 -43.80
C GLU A 580 -28.14 15.83 -42.89
N LEU A 581 -28.99 14.88 -43.34
CA LEU A 581 -29.28 13.66 -42.63
C LEU A 581 -28.12 12.65 -42.64
N ILE A 582 -27.46 12.50 -43.79
CA ILE A 582 -26.49 11.48 -44.07
C ILE A 582 -25.10 11.82 -43.43
N ASN A 583 -24.65 13.06 -43.61
CA ASN A 583 -23.29 13.47 -43.26
C ASN A 583 -22.88 13.15 -41.80
N PRO A 584 -23.73 13.38 -40.81
CA PRO A 584 -23.40 12.97 -39.44
C PRO A 584 -23.21 11.48 -39.24
N VAL A 585 -23.99 10.64 -39.97
CA VAL A 585 -23.85 9.17 -39.95
C VAL A 585 -22.54 8.78 -40.64
N LEU A 586 -22.28 9.34 -41.86
CA LEU A 586 -21.06 9.05 -42.60
C LEU A 586 -19.80 9.34 -41.76
N THR A 587 -19.78 10.50 -41.09
CA THR A 587 -18.64 10.91 -40.27
C THR A 587 -18.35 9.89 -39.17
N LYS A 588 -19.39 9.29 -38.57
CA LYS A 588 -19.23 8.31 -37.49
C LYS A 588 -18.73 6.97 -38.03
N ILE A 589 -19.30 6.49 -39.14
CA ILE A 589 -18.90 5.22 -39.76
C ILE A 589 -17.49 5.28 -40.36
N HIS A 590 -17.12 6.41 -40.99
CA HIS A 590 -15.78 6.58 -41.57
C HIS A 590 -14.65 6.47 -40.54
N ARG A 591 -14.93 6.66 -39.27
CA ARG A 591 -13.92 6.41 -38.22
C ARG A 591 -13.56 4.95 -38.08
N PHE A 592 -14.50 4.02 -38.28
CA PHE A 592 -14.20 2.60 -38.39
C PHE A 592 -13.47 2.23 -39.68
N ASP A 593 -13.97 2.73 -40.81
CA ASP A 593 -13.41 2.43 -42.14
C ASP A 593 -12.02 3.07 -42.34
N GLY A 594 -11.75 4.20 -41.71
CA GLY A 594 -10.45 4.89 -41.76
C GLY A 594 -9.33 4.18 -40.99
N ASN A 595 -9.64 3.30 -40.06
CA ASN A 595 -8.67 2.50 -39.31
C ASN A 595 -8.64 1.06 -39.82
N THR A 596 -7.45 0.58 -40.23
CA THR A 596 -7.30 -0.74 -40.81
C THR A 596 -7.72 -1.86 -39.85
N ALA A 597 -7.37 -1.76 -38.56
CA ALA A 597 -7.71 -2.80 -37.58
C ALA A 597 -9.23 -2.88 -37.37
N SER A 598 -9.91 -1.74 -37.11
CA SER A 598 -11.36 -1.74 -36.96
C SER A 598 -12.08 -2.14 -38.21
N ARG A 599 -11.61 -1.69 -39.39
CA ARG A 599 -12.15 -2.09 -40.69
C ARG A 599 -12.10 -3.58 -40.94
N HIS A 600 -10.99 -4.23 -40.59
CA HIS A 600 -10.85 -5.69 -40.72
C HIS A 600 -11.71 -6.48 -39.74
N ILE A 601 -12.00 -5.90 -38.55
CA ILE A 601 -12.84 -6.55 -37.55
C ILE A 601 -14.32 -6.42 -37.91
N VAL A 602 -14.83 -5.20 -38.14
CA VAL A 602 -16.27 -4.97 -38.35
C VAL A 602 -16.72 -5.11 -39.79
N GLY A 603 -15.78 -5.19 -40.72
CA GLY A 603 -16.06 -5.36 -42.17
C GLY A 603 -16.09 -6.80 -42.67
N GLN A 604 -15.99 -7.82 -41.79
CA GLN A 604 -16.18 -9.22 -42.15
C GLN A 604 -17.67 -9.55 -42.23
N PRO A 605 -18.16 -10.12 -43.34
CA PRO A 605 -19.58 -10.46 -43.51
C PRO A 605 -20.10 -11.44 -42.43
N ALA A 606 -19.29 -12.43 -42.07
CA ALA A 606 -19.60 -13.41 -41.04
C ALA A 606 -18.75 -13.15 -39.78
N SER A 607 -19.39 -13.08 -38.64
CA SER A 607 -18.68 -13.04 -37.35
C SER A 607 -17.94 -14.35 -37.11
N THR A 608 -16.69 -14.27 -36.68
CA THR A 608 -15.89 -15.42 -36.26
C THR A 608 -16.01 -15.72 -34.78
N ILE A 609 -16.62 -14.80 -34.03
CA ILE A 609 -16.89 -14.90 -32.62
C ILE A 609 -18.40 -14.88 -32.35
N ASP A 610 -18.83 -15.57 -31.30
CA ASP A 610 -20.21 -15.58 -30.80
C ASP A 610 -20.24 -15.24 -29.28
N PRO A 611 -20.52 -13.99 -28.94
CA PRO A 611 -20.61 -13.57 -27.52
C PRO A 611 -21.70 -14.31 -26.75
N GLY A 612 -22.78 -14.76 -27.38
CA GLY A 612 -23.79 -15.58 -26.77
C GLY A 612 -23.29 -16.99 -26.39
N ALA A 613 -22.48 -17.61 -27.28
CA ALA A 613 -21.85 -18.89 -27.00
C ALA A 613 -20.87 -18.79 -25.82
N TRP A 614 -20.12 -17.72 -25.70
CA TRP A 614 -19.20 -17.55 -24.57
C TRP A 614 -19.88 -17.70 -23.20
N LEU A 615 -21.08 -17.13 -23.08
CA LEU A 615 -21.86 -17.25 -21.86
C LEU A 615 -22.38 -18.69 -21.68
N ARG A 616 -22.97 -19.31 -22.71
CA ARG A 616 -23.48 -20.69 -22.66
C ARG A 616 -22.41 -21.71 -22.30
N ASP A 617 -21.23 -21.58 -22.91
CA ASP A 617 -20.12 -22.53 -22.75
C ASP A 617 -19.29 -22.27 -21.50
N GLY A 618 -19.44 -21.08 -20.89
CA GLY A 618 -18.65 -20.63 -19.76
C GLY A 618 -17.21 -20.32 -20.16
N SER A 619 -17.00 -19.67 -21.31
CA SER A 619 -15.67 -19.36 -21.86
C SER A 619 -14.87 -18.37 -21.00
N VAL A 620 -13.56 -18.39 -21.18
CA VAL A 620 -12.61 -17.41 -20.64
C VAL A 620 -12.19 -16.48 -21.77
N VAL A 621 -12.80 -15.31 -21.83
CA VAL A 621 -12.58 -14.34 -22.90
C VAL A 621 -11.67 -13.23 -22.40
N ILE A 622 -10.53 -13.04 -23.03
CA ILE A 622 -9.54 -12.01 -22.73
C ILE A 622 -9.43 -11.11 -23.95
N VAL A 623 -9.77 -9.85 -23.81
CA VAL A 623 -9.77 -8.85 -24.88
C VAL A 623 -8.70 -7.80 -24.62
N ASN A 624 -7.70 -7.77 -25.49
CA ASN A 624 -6.76 -6.66 -25.58
C ASN A 624 -7.28 -5.66 -26.61
N THR A 625 -7.79 -4.49 -26.16
CA THR A 625 -8.25 -3.47 -27.11
C THR A 625 -7.10 -2.65 -27.72
N ALA A 626 -5.87 -2.83 -27.20
CA ALA A 626 -4.63 -2.29 -27.74
C ALA A 626 -4.69 -0.79 -28.08
N ARG A 627 -5.31 0.01 -27.21
CA ARG A 627 -5.60 1.43 -27.38
C ARG A 627 -4.42 2.23 -27.92
N GLY A 628 -3.20 2.00 -27.38
CA GLY A 628 -1.98 2.67 -27.80
C GLY A 628 -1.50 2.34 -29.21
N VAL A 629 -2.02 1.27 -29.83
CA VAL A 629 -1.65 0.81 -31.20
C VAL A 629 -2.72 1.16 -32.21
N VAL A 630 -3.99 0.92 -31.88
CA VAL A 630 -5.11 1.13 -32.83
C VAL A 630 -5.78 2.49 -32.69
N GLY A 631 -5.46 3.23 -31.62
CA GLY A 631 -6.04 4.54 -31.31
C GLY A 631 -7.31 4.47 -30.47
N ASP A 632 -7.61 5.56 -29.79
CA ASP A 632 -8.66 5.67 -28.78
C ASP A 632 -10.05 5.29 -29.32
N ASN A 633 -10.46 5.88 -30.43
CA ASN A 633 -11.80 5.68 -31.01
C ASN A 633 -12.06 4.22 -31.41
N ALA A 634 -11.10 3.58 -32.09
CA ALA A 634 -11.27 2.20 -32.56
C ALA A 634 -11.31 1.22 -31.37
N ALA A 635 -10.42 1.41 -30.38
CA ALA A 635 -10.39 0.61 -29.17
C ALA A 635 -11.70 0.75 -28.37
N ALA A 636 -12.18 1.97 -28.19
CA ALA A 636 -13.42 2.27 -27.47
C ALA A 636 -14.64 1.65 -28.16
N LEU A 637 -14.79 1.81 -29.46
CA LEU A 637 -15.93 1.30 -30.21
C LEU A 637 -15.98 -0.23 -30.23
N ILE A 638 -14.85 -0.91 -30.46
CA ILE A 638 -14.79 -2.37 -30.45
C ILE A 638 -15.04 -2.91 -29.04
N GLY A 639 -14.39 -2.34 -28.01
CA GLY A 639 -14.59 -2.71 -26.62
C GLY A 639 -16.04 -2.52 -26.17
N SER A 640 -16.66 -1.38 -26.49
CA SER A 640 -18.06 -1.09 -26.19
C SER A 640 -19.01 -2.07 -26.89
N THR A 641 -18.74 -2.36 -28.16
CA THR A 641 -19.55 -3.30 -28.94
C THR A 641 -19.51 -4.69 -28.33
N LEU A 642 -18.31 -5.22 -28.02
CA LEU A 642 -18.16 -6.53 -27.41
C LEU A 642 -18.87 -6.60 -26.04
N LEU A 643 -18.69 -5.58 -25.20
CA LEU A 643 -19.29 -5.55 -23.87
C LEU A 643 -20.82 -5.48 -23.96
N ASN A 644 -21.38 -4.69 -24.88
CA ASN A 644 -22.81 -4.60 -25.07
C ASN A 644 -23.42 -5.88 -25.66
N LEU A 645 -22.72 -6.59 -26.53
CA LEU A 645 -23.18 -7.89 -27.03
C LEU A 645 -23.20 -8.95 -25.90
N VAL A 646 -22.20 -8.97 -25.02
CA VAL A 646 -22.23 -9.81 -23.82
C VAL A 646 -23.39 -9.42 -22.90
N THR A 647 -23.65 -8.13 -22.75
CA THR A 647 -24.80 -7.61 -21.99
C THR A 647 -26.13 -8.11 -22.55
N LEU A 648 -26.29 -8.11 -23.86
CA LEU A 648 -27.47 -8.72 -24.50
C LEU A 648 -27.60 -10.23 -24.20
N GLY A 649 -26.49 -10.97 -24.29
CA GLY A 649 -26.47 -12.39 -23.95
C GLY A 649 -26.86 -12.66 -22.50
N VAL A 650 -26.42 -11.82 -21.56
CA VAL A 650 -26.83 -11.90 -20.16
C VAL A 650 -28.33 -11.59 -20.01
N ALA A 651 -28.83 -10.56 -20.69
CA ALA A 651 -30.26 -10.21 -20.64
C ALA A 651 -31.15 -11.34 -21.19
N GLU A 652 -30.71 -12.10 -22.20
CA GLU A 652 -31.43 -13.28 -22.71
C GLU A 652 -31.59 -14.39 -21.64
N GLN A 653 -30.73 -14.45 -20.63
CA GLN A 653 -30.87 -15.36 -19.49
C GLN A 653 -32.12 -15.08 -18.63
N ALA A 654 -32.77 -13.92 -18.81
CA ALA A 654 -34.06 -13.65 -18.18
C ALA A 654 -35.13 -14.69 -18.55
N ARG A 655 -35.00 -15.33 -19.72
CA ARG A 655 -35.91 -16.38 -20.21
C ARG A 655 -35.64 -17.75 -19.58
N LEU A 656 -34.50 -17.91 -18.88
CA LEU A 656 -34.10 -19.15 -18.24
C LEU A 656 -34.51 -19.17 -16.76
N GLU A 657 -34.80 -20.36 -16.26
CA GLU A 657 -34.92 -20.55 -14.82
C GLU A 657 -33.63 -20.21 -14.11
N SER A 658 -33.72 -19.73 -12.87
CA SER A 658 -32.56 -19.24 -12.10
C SER A 658 -31.42 -20.25 -11.99
N ALA A 659 -31.74 -21.53 -11.83
CA ALA A 659 -30.75 -22.62 -11.75
C ALA A 659 -30.02 -22.92 -13.07
N ALA A 660 -30.63 -22.57 -14.20
CA ALA A 660 -30.06 -22.76 -15.53
C ALA A 660 -29.20 -21.58 -16.00
N ARG A 661 -29.22 -20.46 -15.29
CA ARG A 661 -28.44 -19.27 -15.63
C ARG A 661 -26.97 -19.48 -15.36
N ARG A 662 -26.13 -19.18 -16.35
CA ARG A 662 -24.68 -19.23 -16.21
C ARG A 662 -24.17 -17.92 -15.65
N PRO A 663 -23.45 -17.92 -14.51
CA PRO A 663 -22.86 -16.71 -14.01
C PRO A 663 -21.69 -16.24 -14.88
N ILE A 664 -21.53 -14.92 -15.01
CA ILE A 664 -20.39 -14.30 -15.68
C ILE A 664 -19.76 -13.24 -14.81
N THR A 665 -18.43 -13.21 -14.76
CA THR A 665 -17.68 -12.11 -14.16
C THR A 665 -17.01 -11.31 -15.26
N ILE A 666 -17.29 -10.01 -15.29
CA ILE A 666 -16.80 -9.07 -16.29
C ILE A 666 -15.80 -8.14 -15.62
N PHE A 667 -14.54 -8.22 -16.04
CA PHE A 667 -13.45 -7.35 -15.60
C PHE A 667 -13.20 -6.30 -16.68
N VAL A 668 -13.26 -5.02 -16.29
CA VAL A 668 -12.96 -3.92 -17.23
C VAL A 668 -11.92 -3.02 -16.59
N ASP A 669 -10.70 -3.10 -17.11
CA ASP A 669 -9.65 -2.16 -16.71
C ASP A 669 -9.83 -0.82 -17.42
N GLU A 670 -9.55 0.26 -16.69
CA GLU A 670 -9.73 1.64 -17.16
C GLU A 670 -11.07 1.84 -17.89
N PHE A 671 -12.16 1.42 -17.25
CA PHE A 671 -13.48 1.34 -17.90
C PHE A 671 -13.96 2.68 -18.49
N HIS A 672 -13.42 3.80 -18.06
CA HIS A 672 -13.64 5.12 -18.66
C HIS A 672 -13.16 5.20 -20.11
N THR A 673 -12.33 4.27 -20.58
CA THR A 673 -11.85 4.21 -21.98
C THR A 673 -12.82 3.51 -22.92
N ILE A 674 -13.93 3.00 -22.40
CA ILE A 674 -14.98 2.26 -23.14
C ILE A 674 -16.33 2.94 -22.86
N PRO A 675 -16.53 4.21 -23.29
CA PRO A 675 -17.69 5.02 -22.92
C PRO A 675 -19.00 4.55 -23.53
N GLY A 676 -18.97 3.84 -24.63
CA GLY A 676 -20.17 3.32 -25.32
C GLY A 676 -20.80 2.10 -24.67
N ALA A 677 -20.23 1.55 -23.58
CA ALA A 677 -20.79 0.43 -22.83
C ALA A 677 -21.91 0.87 -21.88
N ASP A 678 -22.91 0.00 -21.65
CA ASP A 678 -24.05 0.25 -20.79
C ASP A 678 -23.78 -0.16 -19.34
N TYR A 679 -22.87 0.56 -18.69
CA TYR A 679 -22.53 0.27 -17.30
C TYR A 679 -23.72 0.44 -16.36
N GLU A 680 -24.62 1.39 -16.62
CA GLU A 680 -25.81 1.63 -15.78
C GLU A 680 -26.74 0.42 -15.80
N ALA A 681 -27.07 -0.11 -16.98
CA ALA A 681 -27.89 -1.31 -17.11
C ALA A 681 -27.22 -2.54 -16.49
N ILE A 682 -25.90 -2.71 -16.71
CA ILE A 682 -25.18 -3.85 -16.15
C ILE A 682 -25.20 -3.82 -14.62
N LEU A 683 -24.94 -2.67 -14.03
CA LEU A 683 -24.88 -2.50 -12.57
C LEU A 683 -26.25 -2.60 -11.92
N ALA A 684 -27.27 -1.97 -12.49
CA ALA A 684 -28.59 -1.89 -11.87
C ALA A 684 -29.45 -3.14 -12.12
N GLU A 685 -29.33 -3.78 -13.28
CA GLU A 685 -30.29 -4.78 -13.70
C GLU A 685 -29.73 -6.21 -13.89
N LEU A 686 -28.51 -6.36 -14.39
CA LEU A 686 -28.03 -7.65 -14.87
C LEU A 686 -27.46 -8.55 -13.76
N SER A 687 -27.24 -8.05 -12.56
CA SER A 687 -26.80 -8.88 -11.43
C SER A 687 -27.80 -10.02 -11.12
N LYS A 688 -29.10 -9.77 -11.27
CA LYS A 688 -30.17 -10.76 -11.10
C LYS A 688 -30.15 -11.89 -12.16
N TYR A 689 -29.47 -11.66 -13.27
CA TYR A 689 -29.28 -12.65 -14.34
C TYR A 689 -27.87 -13.29 -14.30
N GLY A 690 -27.15 -13.09 -13.23
CA GLY A 690 -25.85 -13.75 -12.98
C GLY A 690 -24.62 -12.97 -13.46
N ALA A 691 -24.74 -11.70 -13.88
CA ALA A 691 -23.59 -10.88 -14.24
C ALA A 691 -23.08 -10.11 -13.03
N ASN A 692 -21.78 -10.14 -12.80
CA ASN A 692 -21.10 -9.23 -11.88
C ASN A 692 -19.97 -8.51 -12.58
N LEU A 693 -19.70 -7.27 -12.14
CA LEU A 693 -18.78 -6.35 -12.79
C LEU A 693 -17.67 -5.97 -11.81
N VAL A 694 -16.43 -6.13 -12.26
CA VAL A 694 -15.24 -5.65 -11.56
C VAL A 694 -14.64 -4.53 -12.40
N LEU A 695 -14.88 -3.31 -11.97
CA LEU A 695 -14.43 -2.10 -12.64
C LEU A 695 -13.15 -1.57 -12.03
N ALA A 696 -12.27 -1.04 -12.85
CA ALA A 696 -11.07 -0.38 -12.38
C ALA A 696 -10.84 0.96 -13.09
N THR A 697 -10.38 1.96 -12.32
CA THR A 697 -10.05 3.29 -12.85
C THR A 697 -8.88 3.90 -12.09
N GLN A 698 -8.18 4.82 -12.74
CA GLN A 698 -7.12 5.60 -12.09
C GLN A 698 -7.67 6.80 -11.33
N SER A 699 -8.81 7.34 -11.71
CA SER A 699 -9.44 8.49 -11.06
C SER A 699 -10.95 8.49 -11.28
N LEU A 700 -11.68 8.91 -10.26
CA LEU A 700 -13.13 9.11 -10.31
C LEU A 700 -13.52 10.32 -11.14
N SER A 701 -12.66 11.33 -11.26
CA SER A 701 -12.92 12.51 -12.10
C SER A 701 -13.07 12.14 -13.58
N ARG A 702 -12.46 11.06 -14.04
CA ARG A 702 -12.64 10.54 -15.41
C ARG A 702 -14.05 9.98 -15.65
N LEU A 703 -14.76 9.59 -14.61
CA LEU A 703 -16.16 9.15 -14.72
C LEU A 703 -17.09 10.31 -15.01
N LEU A 704 -16.71 11.53 -14.63
CA LEU A 704 -17.48 12.74 -14.97
C LEU A 704 -17.49 13.03 -16.46
N ALA A 705 -16.50 12.52 -17.20
CA ALA A 705 -16.46 12.63 -18.66
C ALA A 705 -17.32 11.57 -19.38
N LEU A 706 -17.86 10.59 -18.63
CA LEU A 706 -18.72 9.53 -19.13
C LEU A 706 -20.17 9.79 -18.75
N GLY A 707 -21.08 9.53 -19.68
CA GLY A 707 -22.49 9.52 -19.40
C GLY A 707 -23.19 10.86 -19.65
N ARG A 708 -24.50 10.86 -19.39
CA ARG A 708 -25.39 12.02 -19.45
C ARG A 708 -25.18 12.90 -18.23
N ASP A 709 -25.55 14.15 -18.29
CA ASP A 709 -25.48 15.10 -17.16
C ASP A 709 -24.07 15.22 -16.52
N ASP A 710 -23.04 15.43 -17.34
CA ASP A 710 -21.64 15.56 -16.89
C ASP A 710 -21.13 14.35 -16.08
N GLY A 711 -21.65 13.15 -16.34
CA GLY A 711 -21.21 11.90 -15.71
C GLY A 711 -21.60 11.73 -14.23
N ARG A 712 -22.35 12.67 -13.67
CA ARG A 712 -22.80 12.58 -12.26
C ARG A 712 -23.73 11.40 -12.04
N GLY A 713 -24.61 11.12 -13.01
CA GLY A 713 -25.51 9.98 -12.99
C GLY A 713 -24.77 8.66 -12.92
N LEU A 714 -23.80 8.43 -13.80
CA LEU A 714 -23.02 7.20 -13.82
C LEU A 714 -22.25 7.00 -12.50
N ARG A 715 -21.60 8.05 -11.97
CA ARG A 715 -20.91 7.94 -10.68
C ARG A 715 -21.87 7.55 -9.55
N ALA A 716 -23.04 8.19 -9.47
CA ALA A 716 -24.05 7.85 -8.48
C ALA A 716 -24.55 6.40 -8.63
N THR A 717 -24.82 5.95 -9.87
CA THR A 717 -25.24 4.58 -10.17
C THR A 717 -24.15 3.57 -9.79
N VAL A 718 -22.88 3.86 -10.07
CA VAL A 718 -21.75 3.01 -9.66
C VAL A 718 -21.77 2.84 -8.15
N PHE A 719 -21.73 3.92 -7.37
CA PHE A 719 -21.65 3.82 -5.91
C PHE A 719 -22.93 3.25 -5.26
N ALA A 720 -24.10 3.49 -5.85
CA ALA A 720 -25.36 2.92 -5.35
C ALA A 720 -25.43 1.39 -5.51
N ASN A 721 -24.71 0.81 -6.48
CA ASN A 721 -24.78 -0.62 -6.79
C ASN A 721 -23.51 -1.39 -6.40
N LEU A 722 -22.52 -0.71 -5.79
CA LEU A 722 -21.28 -1.36 -5.35
C LEU A 722 -21.43 -2.06 -4.01
N ASP A 723 -21.14 -3.34 -4.01
CA ASP A 723 -20.98 -4.14 -2.80
C ASP A 723 -19.53 -4.21 -2.28
N ALA A 724 -18.56 -4.02 -3.17
CA ALA A 724 -17.15 -4.04 -2.84
C ALA A 724 -16.42 -2.81 -3.42
N LEU A 725 -15.60 -2.17 -2.59
CA LEU A 725 -14.76 -1.04 -2.95
C LEU A 725 -13.34 -1.31 -2.48
N VAL A 726 -12.38 -1.20 -3.40
CA VAL A 726 -10.96 -1.29 -3.10
C VAL A 726 -10.29 0.02 -3.48
N ALA A 727 -9.78 0.72 -2.50
CA ALA A 727 -9.10 1.99 -2.68
C ALA A 727 -7.60 1.85 -2.39
N PHE A 728 -6.80 2.09 -3.39
CA PHE A 728 -5.34 2.25 -3.31
C PHE A 728 -4.99 3.72 -3.16
N ASN A 729 -3.69 4.05 -3.26
CA ASN A 729 -3.26 5.43 -3.35
C ASN A 729 -3.99 6.15 -4.50
N CYS A 730 -4.61 7.29 -4.19
CA CYS A 730 -5.40 8.08 -5.13
C CYS A 730 -5.09 9.59 -5.00
N SER A 731 -5.74 10.42 -5.77
CA SER A 731 -5.66 11.88 -5.64
C SER A 731 -6.40 12.35 -4.37
N ALA A 732 -6.08 13.56 -3.89
CA ALA A 732 -6.81 14.14 -2.76
C ALA A 732 -8.30 14.33 -3.07
N GLU A 733 -8.62 14.77 -4.30
CA GLU A 733 -10.00 14.91 -4.79
C GLU A 733 -10.75 13.58 -4.74
N ASP A 734 -10.16 12.50 -5.27
CA ASP A 734 -10.78 11.17 -5.23
C ASP A 734 -10.93 10.66 -3.79
N ALA A 735 -9.95 10.94 -2.92
CA ALA A 735 -9.99 10.53 -1.53
C ALA A 735 -11.17 11.13 -0.76
N GLU A 736 -11.52 12.40 -1.01
CA GLU A 736 -12.68 13.05 -0.41
C GLU A 736 -14.00 12.33 -0.75
N TYR A 737 -14.13 11.75 -1.94
CA TYR A 737 -15.29 10.95 -2.34
C TYR A 737 -15.25 9.51 -1.80
N LEU A 738 -14.06 8.93 -1.69
CA LEU A 738 -13.91 7.53 -1.30
C LEU A 738 -14.02 7.31 0.21
N VAL A 739 -13.58 8.26 1.03
CA VAL A 739 -13.60 8.15 2.50
C VAL A 739 -15.00 7.92 3.05
N PRO A 740 -16.04 8.69 2.67
CA PRO A 740 -17.40 8.43 3.13
C PRO A 740 -17.91 7.03 2.74
N GLU A 741 -17.53 6.55 1.57
CA GLU A 741 -17.91 5.23 1.07
C GLU A 741 -17.18 4.09 1.78
N LEU A 742 -15.91 4.26 2.12
CA LEU A 742 -15.16 3.29 2.91
C LEU A 742 -15.65 3.24 4.36
N GLY A 743 -15.98 4.39 4.92
CA GLY A 743 -16.57 4.53 6.27
C GLY A 743 -15.57 4.65 7.41
N GLY A 744 -16.04 5.19 8.47
CA GLY A 744 -15.68 5.16 9.89
C GLY A 744 -14.45 5.91 10.32
N ALA A 745 -13.27 5.39 10.11
CA ALA A 745 -12.08 5.87 10.83
C ALA A 745 -11.00 6.46 9.92
N LEU A 746 -11.27 6.52 8.62
CA LEU A 746 -10.31 7.01 7.63
C LEU A 746 -10.51 8.50 7.35
N ASP A 747 -9.42 9.17 6.99
CA ASP A 747 -9.46 10.50 6.40
C ASP A 747 -8.81 10.50 4.99
N ALA A 748 -8.94 11.61 4.26
CA ALA A 748 -8.44 11.69 2.89
C ALA A 748 -6.92 11.45 2.81
N GLN A 749 -6.20 11.88 3.82
CA GLN A 749 -4.75 11.71 3.90
C GLN A 749 -4.35 10.23 3.97
N ASP A 750 -5.14 9.38 4.64
CA ASP A 750 -4.88 7.95 4.74
C ASP A 750 -4.81 7.28 3.36
N LEU A 751 -5.65 7.71 2.40
CA LEU A 751 -5.63 7.18 1.04
C LEU A 751 -4.50 7.77 0.19
N VAL A 752 -4.24 9.07 0.34
CA VAL A 752 -3.19 9.75 -0.42
C VAL A 752 -1.79 9.24 -0.06
N GLU A 753 -1.60 8.80 1.18
CA GLU A 753 -0.31 8.32 1.70
C GLU A 753 -0.11 6.81 1.63
N LEU A 754 -1.07 6.04 1.10
CA LEU A 754 -0.89 4.60 0.91
C LEU A 754 0.36 4.30 0.08
N GLY A 755 1.14 3.33 0.55
CA GLY A 755 2.32 2.82 -0.16
C GLY A 755 1.95 1.99 -1.39
N GLU A 756 2.96 1.48 -2.08
CA GLU A 756 2.76 0.55 -3.19
C GLU A 756 2.14 -0.76 -2.69
N HIS A 757 1.19 -1.29 -3.47
CA HIS A 757 0.45 -2.52 -3.15
C HIS A 757 -0.34 -2.49 -1.83
N GLN A 758 -0.54 -1.32 -1.23
CA GLN A 758 -1.38 -1.14 -0.05
C GLN A 758 -2.76 -0.63 -0.45
N CYS A 759 -3.80 -1.18 0.16
CA CYS A 759 -5.18 -0.75 -0.12
C CYS A 759 -6.08 -0.88 1.11
N TYR A 760 -7.16 -0.10 1.09
CA TYR A 760 -8.30 -0.31 1.96
C TYR A 760 -9.40 -1.05 1.20
N VAL A 761 -9.99 -2.02 1.85
CA VAL A 761 -11.03 -2.87 1.27
C VAL A 761 -12.30 -2.76 2.11
N ARG A 762 -13.40 -2.40 1.45
CA ARG A 762 -14.76 -2.51 1.96
C ARG A 762 -15.49 -3.54 1.13
N LEU A 763 -16.13 -4.49 1.74
CA LEU A 763 -16.94 -5.48 1.04
C LEU A 763 -18.17 -5.88 1.86
N SER A 764 -19.16 -6.44 1.17
CA SER A 764 -20.30 -7.07 1.78
C SER A 764 -20.18 -8.58 1.66
N SER A 765 -20.46 -9.32 2.73
CA SER A 765 -20.51 -10.78 2.73
C SER A 765 -21.69 -11.27 3.57
N GLY A 766 -22.34 -12.35 3.13
CA GLY A 766 -23.52 -12.87 3.80
C GLY A 766 -24.67 -11.86 3.96
N GLY A 767 -24.81 -10.90 3.05
CA GLY A 767 -25.84 -9.84 3.13
C GLY A 767 -25.55 -8.71 4.13
N ARG A 768 -24.33 -8.68 4.73
CA ARG A 768 -23.90 -7.64 5.66
C ARG A 768 -22.69 -6.89 5.12
N ARG A 769 -22.67 -5.57 5.28
CA ARG A 769 -21.48 -4.76 5.03
C ARG A 769 -20.47 -5.02 6.15
N LEU A 770 -19.27 -5.44 5.78
CA LEU A 770 -18.17 -5.64 6.72
C LEU A 770 -17.48 -4.31 7.04
N PRO A 771 -16.84 -4.19 8.21
CA PRO A 771 -15.94 -3.08 8.49
C PRO A 771 -14.83 -3.02 7.45
N THR A 772 -14.43 -1.80 7.08
CA THR A 772 -13.28 -1.60 6.19
C THR A 772 -12.00 -2.08 6.85
N PHE A 773 -11.13 -2.72 6.08
CA PHE A 773 -9.85 -3.25 6.54
C PHE A 773 -8.73 -2.92 5.57
N SER A 774 -7.49 -2.97 6.06
CA SER A 774 -6.28 -2.72 5.27
C SER A 774 -5.65 -4.02 4.77
N VAL A 775 -5.10 -3.98 3.57
CA VAL A 775 -4.40 -5.12 2.94
C VAL A 775 -3.12 -4.66 2.26
N ASN A 776 -2.05 -5.42 2.46
CA ASN A 776 -0.87 -5.40 1.61
C ASN A 776 -0.99 -6.55 0.63
N LEU A 777 -1.08 -6.26 -0.66
CA LEU A 777 -1.18 -7.30 -1.67
C LEU A 777 0.09 -8.14 -1.74
N ASP A 778 -0.08 -9.44 -1.90
CA ASP A 778 1.05 -10.30 -2.24
C ASP A 778 1.63 -9.89 -3.62
N PRO A 779 2.93 -10.06 -3.86
CA PRO A 779 3.54 -9.72 -5.14
C PRO A 779 2.91 -10.53 -6.29
N PRO A 780 2.95 -10.01 -7.55
CA PRO A 780 2.46 -10.74 -8.70
C PRO A 780 3.22 -12.06 -8.86
N GLN A 781 2.51 -13.11 -9.23
CA GLN A 781 3.11 -14.41 -9.51
C GLN A 781 3.57 -14.46 -10.97
N SER A 782 4.66 -15.17 -11.22
CA SER A 782 5.12 -15.44 -12.59
C SER A 782 4.25 -16.49 -13.24
N GLY A 783 3.90 -16.28 -14.52
CA GLY A 783 3.15 -17.26 -15.32
C GLY A 783 4.03 -18.41 -15.84
N GLU A 784 3.38 -19.41 -16.45
CA GLU A 784 4.07 -20.51 -17.14
C GLU A 784 4.76 -19.97 -18.41
N PRO A 785 6.08 -20.17 -18.58
CA PRO A 785 6.79 -19.69 -19.76
C PRO A 785 6.18 -20.25 -21.05
N GLY A 786 5.92 -19.38 -22.04
CA GLY A 786 5.39 -19.74 -23.34
C GLY A 786 3.92 -20.16 -23.38
N LEU A 787 3.23 -20.27 -22.24
CA LEU A 787 1.78 -20.62 -22.23
C LEU A 787 0.96 -19.53 -22.93
N GLY A 788 1.22 -18.28 -22.61
CA GLY A 788 0.49 -17.16 -23.19
C GLY A 788 0.57 -17.14 -24.71
N GLU A 789 1.75 -17.36 -25.29
CA GLU A 789 1.93 -17.40 -26.75
C GLU A 789 1.17 -18.54 -27.37
N ARG A 790 1.24 -19.74 -26.78
CA ARG A 790 0.47 -20.92 -27.28
C ARG A 790 -1.03 -20.68 -27.30
N LEU A 791 -1.58 -20.08 -26.22
CA LEU A 791 -3.01 -19.80 -26.11
C LEU A 791 -3.45 -18.67 -27.04
N LYS A 792 -2.66 -17.64 -27.22
CA LYS A 792 -2.90 -16.54 -28.17
C LYS A 792 -2.90 -17.06 -29.59
N GLU A 793 -1.90 -17.87 -29.97
CA GLU A 793 -1.82 -18.46 -31.31
C GLU A 793 -2.97 -19.41 -31.62
N ALA A 794 -3.32 -20.30 -30.67
CA ALA A 794 -4.47 -21.20 -30.82
C ALA A 794 -5.78 -20.41 -30.99
N SER A 795 -5.95 -19.32 -30.24
CA SER A 795 -7.12 -18.44 -30.38
C SER A 795 -7.14 -17.70 -31.71
N ALA A 796 -6.00 -17.16 -32.17
CA ALA A 796 -5.90 -16.52 -33.47
C ALA A 796 -6.16 -17.48 -34.63
N GLN A 797 -5.76 -18.75 -34.50
CA GLN A 797 -6.09 -19.80 -35.51
C GLN A 797 -7.58 -20.13 -35.51
N ARG A 798 -8.23 -20.17 -34.35
CA ARG A 798 -9.64 -20.55 -34.21
C ARG A 798 -10.60 -19.43 -34.58
N PHE A 799 -10.31 -18.21 -34.18
CA PHE A 799 -11.21 -17.06 -34.28
C PHE A 799 -10.72 -15.96 -35.24
N GLY A 800 -9.47 -15.97 -35.64
CA GLY A 800 -8.92 -15.01 -36.61
C GLY A 800 -8.96 -15.55 -38.05
N ARG A 801 -9.11 -14.62 -39.02
CA ARG A 801 -9.03 -14.92 -40.46
C ARG A 801 -7.84 -14.19 -41.06
N ALA A 802 -7.19 -14.83 -42.06
CA ALA A 802 -6.07 -14.16 -42.74
C ALA A 802 -6.54 -12.83 -43.38
N ALA A 803 -5.76 -11.77 -43.14
CA ALA A 803 -6.13 -10.42 -43.58
C ALA A 803 -6.37 -10.30 -45.08
N GLU A 804 -5.63 -11.07 -45.88
CA GLU A 804 -5.82 -11.11 -47.33
C GLU A 804 -7.19 -11.63 -47.72
N LEU A 805 -7.71 -12.64 -47.01
CA LEU A 805 -9.05 -13.18 -47.21
C LEU A 805 -10.12 -12.18 -46.80
N VAL A 806 -9.93 -11.49 -45.70
CA VAL A 806 -10.83 -10.41 -45.23
C VAL A 806 -10.92 -9.29 -46.27
N GLU A 807 -9.80 -8.86 -46.80
CA GLU A 807 -9.77 -7.84 -47.87
C GLU A 807 -10.37 -8.36 -49.20
N ALA A 808 -10.20 -9.62 -49.52
CA ALA A 808 -10.82 -10.21 -50.68
C ALA A 808 -12.35 -10.25 -50.54
N ASP A 809 -12.88 -10.72 -49.39
CA ASP A 809 -14.32 -10.73 -49.12
C ASP A 809 -14.91 -9.33 -49.15
N ARG A 810 -14.24 -8.35 -48.63
CA ARG A 810 -14.65 -6.95 -48.67
C ARG A 810 -14.72 -6.40 -50.09
N ARG A 811 -13.68 -6.66 -50.89
CA ARG A 811 -13.70 -6.30 -52.34
C ARG A 811 -14.83 -6.97 -53.09
N SER A 812 -15.09 -8.25 -52.79
CA SER A 812 -16.19 -9.00 -53.37
C SER A 812 -17.56 -8.45 -52.99
N ALA A 813 -17.75 -8.04 -51.72
CA ALA A 813 -18.97 -7.39 -51.26
C ALA A 813 -19.21 -6.07 -51.99
N VAL A 814 -18.21 -5.22 -52.11
CA VAL A 814 -18.29 -3.95 -52.87
C VAL A 814 -18.56 -4.20 -54.35
N ALA A 815 -17.90 -5.16 -54.95
CA ALA A 815 -18.11 -5.52 -56.37
C ALA A 815 -19.52 -6.04 -56.64
N ARG A 816 -20.09 -6.85 -55.77
CA ARG A 816 -21.49 -7.35 -55.87
C ARG A 816 -22.50 -6.20 -55.86
N VAL A 817 -22.21 -5.16 -55.06
CA VAL A 817 -23.06 -4.00 -54.89
C VAL A 817 -23.05 -3.08 -56.09
N LEU A 818 -21.90 -2.81 -56.67
CA LEU A 818 -21.74 -1.87 -57.73
C LEU A 818 -21.98 -2.45 -59.13
N GLY A 819 -22.29 -3.77 -59.21
CA GLY A 819 -22.44 -4.52 -60.52
C GLY A 819 -21.24 -4.22 -61.40
N ALA A 820 -20.41 -5.21 -61.72
CA ALA A 820 -19.26 -5.27 -62.61
C ALA A 820 -18.61 -3.94 -63.15
N ARG A 821 -18.87 -2.77 -62.60
CA ARG A 821 -18.06 -1.60 -62.84
C ARG A 821 -16.78 -1.77 -62.00
N ALA A 822 -15.79 -2.39 -62.66
CA ALA A 822 -14.44 -2.41 -62.16
C ALA A 822 -14.11 -0.98 -61.59
N LEU A 823 -13.82 -0.87 -60.31
CA LEU A 823 -13.19 0.28 -59.75
C LEU A 823 -11.91 0.47 -60.58
N LYS A 824 -11.92 1.42 -61.55
CA LYS A 824 -10.68 1.86 -62.19
C LYS A 824 -9.74 2.24 -61.05
N PRO A 825 -8.48 1.79 -61.07
CA PRO A 825 -7.48 2.28 -60.13
C PRO A 825 -7.58 3.81 -60.14
N ALA A 826 -7.64 4.42 -58.96
CA ALA A 826 -7.65 5.88 -58.85
C ALA A 826 -6.45 6.39 -59.66
N GLU A 827 -6.71 7.16 -60.71
CA GLU A 827 -5.63 7.85 -61.42
C GLU A 827 -4.85 8.65 -60.38
N PRO A 828 -3.53 8.57 -60.37
CA PRO A 828 -2.74 9.38 -59.45
C PRO A 828 -3.12 10.85 -59.69
N PRO A 829 -3.23 11.67 -58.64
CA PRO A 829 -3.65 13.06 -58.74
C PRO A 829 -2.73 13.74 -59.75
N LYS A 830 -3.34 14.30 -60.85
CA LYS A 830 -2.62 15.05 -61.86
C LYS A 830 -1.84 16.14 -61.15
N ARG A 831 -0.52 16.09 -61.27
CA ARG A 831 0.38 17.16 -60.76
C ARG A 831 -0.09 18.46 -61.40
N ASN A 832 -0.67 19.36 -60.62
CA ASN A 832 -0.92 20.73 -61.05
C ASN A 832 0.42 21.38 -61.40
N GLU A 833 0.68 21.51 -62.68
CA GLU A 833 1.77 22.34 -63.17
C GLU A 833 1.62 23.74 -62.65
N HIS A 834 2.66 24.24 -62.08
CA HIS A 834 2.80 25.54 -61.47
C HIS A 834 2.37 26.65 -62.46
N ARG A 835 1.26 27.35 -62.18
CA ARG A 835 1.02 28.69 -62.71
C ARG A 835 1.99 29.65 -62.03
N PRO A 836 2.73 30.50 -62.80
CA PRO A 836 3.68 31.43 -62.20
C PRO A 836 2.93 32.52 -61.40
N ARG A 837 3.36 32.72 -60.17
CA ARG A 837 2.88 33.77 -59.28
C ARG A 837 3.25 35.14 -59.86
N LYS A 838 2.26 35.98 -60.28
CA LYS A 838 2.44 37.39 -60.54
C LYS A 838 2.95 38.10 -59.30
N LYS A 839 4.14 38.71 -59.35
CA LYS A 839 4.71 39.62 -58.37
C LYS A 839 3.75 40.79 -58.10
N ARG A 840 3.24 40.91 -56.88
CA ARG A 840 2.64 42.15 -56.40
C ARG A 840 3.75 43.10 -55.96
N ARG A 841 3.74 44.26 -56.50
CA ARG A 841 4.55 45.45 -56.13
C ARG A 841 4.24 45.80 -54.66
N THR A 842 5.23 45.93 -53.87
CA THR A 842 5.23 46.61 -52.60
C THR A 842 5.24 48.09 -52.77
N GLU A 843 4.20 48.79 -52.38
CA GLU A 843 4.27 50.19 -52.01
C GLU A 843 4.37 50.34 -50.52
N ALA A 844 5.44 51.01 -50.10
CA ALA A 844 5.68 51.46 -48.79
C ALA A 844 4.78 52.64 -48.42
N VAL A 845 4.12 52.56 -47.25
CA VAL A 845 3.69 53.71 -46.52
C VAL A 845 4.27 53.68 -45.15
N ALA A 846 5.07 54.65 -44.86
CA ALA A 846 5.66 54.93 -43.56
C ALA A 846 4.68 55.73 -42.71
N SER A 847 4.94 55.63 -41.44
CA SER A 847 4.82 56.55 -40.32
C SER A 847 3.52 56.59 -39.49
N ASN A 848 3.85 56.57 -38.21
CA ASN A 848 3.31 57.29 -37.05
C ASN A 848 2.11 56.63 -36.25
N ALA A 849 2.40 56.15 -35.17
CA ALA A 849 2.35 56.53 -33.75
C ALA A 849 2.32 55.31 -32.87
#